data_354c1060cd4081150b9aa0cbe6fa1b16
#
_entry.id   354c1060cd4081150b9aa0cbe6fa1b16
#
_cell.length_a   1.000
_cell.length_b   1.000
_cell.length_c   1.000
_cell.angle_alpha   90.00
_cell.angle_beta   90.00
_cell.angle_gamma   90.00
#
_symmetry.space_group_name_H-M   'P 1'
#
loop_
_entity.id
_entity.type
_entity.pdbx_description
1 polymer ?
#
loop_
_entity_poly.entity_id
_entity_poly.type
_entity_poly.pdbx_seq_one_letter_code
_entity_poly.pdbx_strand_id
1 'polypeptide(L)'
;MFKLLLLVGAVIVLVVTLLACIVVYLLFFTTTEKPVVHCTTESCLAHARRLKATINTSVNPCHDFYAFVCDGWQNAFPHLSVQEKVNDDATESNIKEVINDIWGVERPSRLFYKCVSPEMAEIAENLALLKTFMQNISLHWPHREPGGGDDHPLLVMLHMAVRWDINFLFGLDIGYSNATGIVLIVRRGRSGAVWRDRIERPLSQLEYARIVNEHLSTLNVTSVKSKPAELQEIEKQFLEANIPTAHSQQSWFTMSTLDSKTPSIGKGLWLKFLTYSFAILGFKLTSNEWVVLEDSKILENVDKLFGAHSKDKLLIGIAWMLLQSHLWAVAGKPELIFRDNIEDKRRRACLEYVNMRLGLLSSVQHVTTRFSTPEVRQGFTDFLLSLKKAFISLVKNAAWIDRQSRETAQRKISTMAINILPGEPFFAPLQRAALYSSFPNVDAHGFFLNWLNSSEIYQKLQSSRHFKDVYSKRRTFRHTAYSYTYLLNEVETPLASLDPPLLYTDAPFAVNYASAGSLLAKEISKSIDPRGVLIDDRGENVIWWGKSHSAEYGRHTGCDLGKMGQTPMDVFPAIPALEASFTAYKMAVAELGALEGSVLTLRLSELERYSEEQVFFITYCFALCSRKGAATRHECNVPVRHNIYFSEAFDCPHGSPMSATKKCSFFS
;
A
#
# COMPACT_ATOMS: atom_id res chain seq x y z
N MET A 1 34.23 -30.51 -78.64
CA MET A 1 32.94 -29.84 -78.48
C MET A 1 32.16 -30.34 -77.24
N PHE A 2 32.02 -31.64 -77.00
CA PHE A 2 31.24 -32.21 -75.88
C PHE A 2 31.76 -31.85 -74.47
N LYS A 3 33.08 -31.86 -74.25
CA LYS A 3 33.69 -31.47 -72.97
C LYS A 3 33.50 -29.96 -72.65
N LEU A 4 33.44 -29.12 -73.65
CA LEU A 4 33.21 -27.68 -73.45
C LEU A 4 31.74 -27.39 -73.08
N LEU A 5 30.79 -28.13 -73.68
CA LEU A 5 29.37 -28.04 -73.29
C LEU A 5 29.09 -28.53 -71.86
N LEU A 6 29.76 -29.59 -71.42
CA LEU A 6 29.64 -30.07 -70.00
C LEU A 6 30.25 -29.07 -69.02
N LEU A 7 31.35 -28.40 -69.35
CA LEU A 7 31.95 -27.41 -68.50
C LEU A 7 31.09 -26.16 -68.39
N VAL A 8 30.51 -25.71 -69.49
CA VAL A 8 29.56 -24.56 -69.49
C VAL A 8 28.27 -24.90 -68.76
N GLY A 9 27.75 -26.12 -68.90
CA GLY A 9 26.60 -26.59 -68.09
C GLY A 9 26.86 -26.63 -66.58
N ALA A 10 28.03 -27.12 -66.19
CA ALA A 10 28.44 -27.16 -64.75
C ALA A 10 28.59 -25.74 -64.18
N VAL A 11 29.16 -24.78 -64.89
CA VAL A 11 29.28 -23.38 -64.50
C VAL A 11 27.93 -22.72 -64.35
N ILE A 12 26.97 -22.96 -65.24
CA ILE A 12 25.63 -22.41 -65.20
C ILE A 12 24.90 -22.97 -63.95
N VAL A 13 24.99 -24.27 -63.67
CA VAL A 13 24.37 -24.88 -62.47
C VAL A 13 24.96 -24.28 -61.22
N LEU A 14 26.27 -24.08 -61.16
CA LEU A 14 26.96 -23.49 -59.99
C LEU A 14 26.55 -22.04 -59.76
N VAL A 15 26.40 -21.25 -60.82
CA VAL A 15 25.91 -19.85 -60.70
C VAL A 15 24.46 -19.78 -60.28
N VAL A 16 23.61 -20.68 -60.81
CA VAL A 16 22.18 -20.74 -60.44
C VAL A 16 22.02 -21.17 -58.96
N THR A 17 22.81 -22.14 -58.49
CA THR A 17 22.77 -22.55 -57.08
C THR A 17 23.30 -21.46 -56.14
N LEU A 18 24.33 -20.72 -56.53
CA LEU A 18 24.87 -19.60 -55.79
C LEU A 18 23.88 -18.45 -55.70
N LEU A 19 23.20 -18.12 -56.78
CA LEU A 19 22.13 -17.12 -56.81
C LEU A 19 20.92 -17.56 -55.97
N ALA A 20 20.53 -18.83 -56.02
CA ALA A 20 19.47 -19.38 -55.16
C ALA A 20 19.85 -19.31 -53.67
N CYS A 21 21.08 -19.63 -53.30
CA CYS A 21 21.59 -19.48 -51.94
C CYS A 21 21.61 -18.02 -51.49
N ILE A 22 22.01 -17.08 -52.35
CA ILE A 22 21.97 -15.64 -52.03
C ILE A 22 20.53 -15.16 -51.85
N VAL A 23 19.61 -15.58 -52.72
CA VAL A 23 18.18 -15.23 -52.59
C VAL A 23 17.59 -15.81 -51.31
N VAL A 24 17.88 -17.06 -50.99
CA VAL A 24 17.48 -17.69 -49.71
C VAL A 24 18.09 -16.95 -48.53
N TYR A 25 19.38 -16.62 -48.58
CA TYR A 25 20.05 -15.81 -47.56
C TYR A 25 19.38 -14.44 -47.40
N LEU A 26 19.10 -13.72 -48.49
CA LEU A 26 18.41 -12.43 -48.49
C LEU A 26 16.96 -12.55 -47.98
N LEU A 27 16.24 -13.62 -48.29
CA LEU A 27 14.87 -13.84 -47.84
C LEU A 27 14.75 -14.29 -46.36
N PHE A 28 15.72 -15.05 -45.84
CA PHE A 28 15.69 -15.59 -44.49
C PHE A 28 16.57 -14.85 -43.50
N PHE A 29 17.58 -14.10 -43.98
CA PHE A 29 18.54 -13.38 -43.12
C PHE A 29 18.52 -11.86 -43.27
N THR A 30 17.72 -11.26 -44.17
CA THR A 30 17.32 -9.88 -43.99
C THR A 30 16.39 -9.85 -42.79
N THR A 31 16.97 -9.61 -41.63
CA THR A 31 16.22 -9.18 -40.46
C THR A 31 15.44 -7.96 -40.88
N THR A 32 14.13 -8.11 -41.13
CA THR A 32 13.23 -6.97 -41.24
C THR A 32 13.38 -6.22 -39.89
N GLU A 33 14.12 -5.11 -39.93
CA GLU A 33 14.17 -4.22 -38.75
C GLU A 33 12.72 -3.92 -38.39
N LYS A 34 12.35 -4.29 -37.16
CA LYS A 34 11.02 -4.03 -36.65
C LYS A 34 10.77 -2.54 -36.74
N PRO A 35 9.64 -2.07 -37.26
CA PRO A 35 9.36 -0.64 -37.33
C PRO A 35 9.42 -0.04 -35.94
N VAL A 36 10.25 0.99 -35.75
CA VAL A 36 10.38 1.71 -34.50
C VAL A 36 9.30 2.76 -34.44
N VAL A 37 8.45 2.68 -33.42
CA VAL A 37 7.40 3.67 -33.12
C VAL A 37 7.80 4.46 -31.91
N HIS A 38 7.81 5.78 -32.01
CA HIS A 38 8.09 6.68 -30.92
C HIS A 38 6.80 7.02 -30.19
N CYS A 39 6.76 6.73 -28.89
CA CYS A 39 5.64 7.16 -28.06
C CYS A 39 5.78 8.63 -27.69
N THR A 40 4.84 9.44 -28.21
CA THR A 40 4.82 10.91 -28.07
C THR A 40 3.64 11.40 -27.24
N THR A 41 2.88 10.50 -26.59
CA THR A 41 1.77 10.91 -25.71
C THR A 41 2.31 11.73 -24.53
N GLU A 42 1.47 12.54 -23.90
CA GLU A 42 1.87 13.34 -22.74
C GLU A 42 2.40 12.46 -21.61
N SER A 43 1.80 11.29 -21.38
CA SER A 43 2.27 10.30 -20.42
C SER A 43 3.67 9.78 -20.74
N CYS A 44 3.96 9.48 -22.00
CA CYS A 44 5.28 9.03 -22.43
C CYS A 44 6.34 10.10 -22.21
N LEU A 45 6.06 11.32 -22.63
CA LEU A 45 6.97 12.47 -22.46
C LEU A 45 7.20 12.78 -20.99
N ALA A 46 6.14 12.81 -20.17
CA ALA A 46 6.24 13.06 -18.74
C ALA A 46 7.07 11.99 -18.04
N HIS A 47 6.88 10.71 -18.39
CA HIS A 47 7.66 9.61 -17.83
C HIS A 47 9.13 9.67 -18.25
N ALA A 48 9.40 9.92 -19.55
CA ALA A 48 10.74 10.07 -20.07
C ALA A 48 11.52 11.20 -19.38
N ARG A 49 10.89 12.37 -19.18
CA ARG A 49 11.50 13.49 -18.46
C ARG A 49 11.84 13.15 -17.01
N ARG A 50 10.95 12.41 -16.31
CA ARG A 50 11.22 11.95 -14.95
C ARG A 50 12.43 11.03 -14.91
N LEU A 51 12.47 10.00 -15.76
CA LEU A 51 13.61 9.09 -15.82
C LEU A 51 14.91 9.82 -16.16
N LYS A 52 14.87 10.73 -17.16
CA LYS A 52 16.03 11.53 -17.56
C LYS A 52 16.60 12.38 -16.43
N ALA A 53 15.74 12.90 -15.57
CA ALA A 53 16.13 13.71 -14.41
C ALA A 53 16.77 12.88 -13.28
N THR A 54 16.52 11.57 -13.24
CA THR A 54 17.01 10.70 -12.15
C THR A 54 18.21 9.84 -12.53
N ILE A 55 18.37 9.51 -13.82
CA ILE A 55 19.44 8.65 -14.31
C ILE A 55 20.80 9.34 -14.18
N ASN A 56 21.73 8.67 -13.50
CA ASN A 56 23.13 9.07 -13.44
C ASN A 56 23.96 8.28 -14.46
N THR A 57 24.20 8.88 -15.61
CA THR A 57 24.96 8.24 -16.72
C THR A 57 26.43 8.03 -16.44
N SER A 58 26.98 8.60 -15.36
CA SER A 58 28.37 8.36 -14.94
C SER A 58 28.54 7.02 -14.21
N VAL A 59 27.43 6.41 -13.75
CA VAL A 59 27.42 5.09 -13.10
C VAL A 59 27.21 4.01 -14.17
N ASN A 60 28.03 2.96 -14.12
CA ASN A 60 27.84 1.80 -15.00
C ASN A 60 26.66 0.97 -14.49
N PRO A 61 25.59 0.75 -15.30
CA PRO A 61 24.43 -0.04 -14.91
C PRO A 61 24.76 -1.49 -14.55
N CYS A 62 25.84 -2.06 -15.11
CA CYS A 62 26.30 -3.42 -14.78
C CYS A 62 27.07 -3.50 -13.46
N HIS A 63 27.37 -2.36 -12.84
CA HIS A 63 28.07 -2.30 -11.55
C HIS A 63 27.10 -2.00 -10.40
N ASP A 64 26.25 -0.99 -10.53
CA ASP A 64 25.25 -0.58 -9.54
C ASP A 64 24.01 0.04 -10.22
N PHE A 65 23.01 -0.78 -10.45
CA PHE A 65 21.84 -0.35 -11.19
C PHE A 65 20.97 0.63 -10.41
N TYR A 66 20.86 0.46 -9.09
CA TYR A 66 20.13 1.41 -8.26
C TYR A 66 20.76 2.80 -8.28
N ALA A 67 22.07 2.92 -8.15
CA ALA A 67 22.74 4.21 -8.24
C ALA A 67 22.59 4.81 -9.65
N PHE A 68 22.71 3.98 -10.71
CA PHE A 68 22.48 4.43 -12.08
C PHE A 68 21.10 5.07 -12.25
N VAL A 69 20.04 4.52 -11.67
CA VAL A 69 18.65 4.99 -11.83
C VAL A 69 18.27 6.07 -10.81
N CYS A 70 18.70 5.95 -9.54
CA CYS A 70 18.13 6.70 -8.41
C CYS A 70 18.99 7.85 -7.87
N ASP A 71 20.25 8.01 -8.27
CA ASP A 71 21.10 9.07 -7.71
C ASP A 71 20.52 10.47 -7.91
N GLY A 72 19.96 10.76 -9.10
CA GLY A 72 19.29 12.03 -9.36
C GLY A 72 18.06 12.23 -8.48
N TRP A 73 17.29 11.16 -8.23
CA TRP A 73 16.16 11.21 -7.29
C TRP A 73 16.61 11.55 -5.88
N GLN A 74 17.64 10.87 -5.37
CA GLN A 74 18.16 11.07 -4.01
C GLN A 74 18.72 12.48 -3.79
N ASN A 75 19.21 13.12 -4.85
CA ASN A 75 19.66 14.50 -4.80
C ASN A 75 18.48 15.50 -4.81
N ALA A 76 17.45 15.23 -5.60
CA ALA A 76 16.27 16.09 -5.70
C ALA A 76 15.30 15.91 -4.49
N PHE A 77 15.16 14.70 -3.98
CA PHE A 77 14.23 14.31 -2.91
C PHE A 77 14.94 13.48 -1.82
N PRO A 78 15.84 14.09 -1.02
CA PRO A 78 16.70 13.35 -0.08
C PRO A 78 15.93 12.64 1.05
N HIS A 79 14.69 13.01 1.31
CA HIS A 79 13.87 12.51 2.41
C HIS A 79 12.64 11.69 1.96
N LEU A 80 12.39 11.58 0.65
CA LEU A 80 11.18 10.96 0.10
C LEU A 80 11.53 9.81 -0.86
N SER A 81 10.71 8.78 -0.83
CA SER A 81 10.64 7.79 -1.92
C SER A 81 9.71 8.28 -3.04
N VAL A 82 9.81 7.62 -4.22
CA VAL A 82 8.87 7.85 -5.32
C VAL A 82 7.43 7.58 -4.87
N GLN A 83 7.19 6.51 -4.13
CA GLN A 83 5.85 6.16 -3.65
C GLN A 83 5.30 7.20 -2.66
N GLU A 84 6.13 7.72 -1.75
CA GLU A 84 5.74 8.80 -0.84
C GLU A 84 5.42 10.09 -1.61
N LYS A 85 6.22 10.43 -2.62
CA LYS A 85 5.96 11.61 -3.47
C LYS A 85 4.65 11.49 -4.24
N VAL A 86 4.35 10.29 -4.78
CA VAL A 86 3.06 10.03 -5.44
C VAL A 86 1.89 10.19 -4.48
N ASN A 87 2.02 9.71 -3.24
CA ASN A 87 1.00 9.91 -2.21
C ASN A 87 0.81 11.39 -1.87
N ASP A 88 1.90 12.16 -1.80
CA ASP A 88 1.83 13.60 -1.54
C ASP A 88 1.13 14.33 -2.69
N ASP A 89 1.48 14.02 -3.93
CA ASP A 89 0.88 14.63 -5.12
C ASP A 89 -0.61 14.26 -5.25
N ALA A 90 -0.97 13.01 -4.99
CA ALA A 90 -2.36 12.56 -4.96
C ALA A 90 -3.17 13.25 -3.85
N THR A 91 -2.55 13.48 -2.68
CA THR A 91 -3.16 14.23 -1.59
C THR A 91 -3.44 15.67 -1.99
N GLU A 92 -2.47 16.35 -2.62
CA GLU A 92 -2.65 17.70 -3.12
C GLU A 92 -3.75 17.81 -4.20
N SER A 93 -3.76 16.84 -5.13
CA SER A 93 -4.83 16.75 -6.14
C SER A 93 -6.20 16.58 -5.48
N ASN A 94 -6.29 15.67 -4.51
CA ASN A 94 -7.54 15.42 -3.81
C ASN A 94 -8.01 16.63 -2.97
N ILE A 95 -7.09 17.38 -2.33
CA ILE A 95 -7.44 18.65 -1.67
C ILE A 95 -8.07 19.62 -2.66
N LYS A 96 -7.47 19.80 -3.83
CA LYS A 96 -7.99 20.70 -4.87
C LYS A 96 -9.37 20.25 -5.37
N GLU A 97 -9.57 18.98 -5.56
CA GLU A 97 -10.84 18.39 -6.00
C GLU A 97 -11.95 18.57 -4.95
N VAL A 98 -11.62 18.34 -3.67
CA VAL A 98 -12.56 18.55 -2.54
C VAL A 98 -12.91 20.03 -2.40
N ILE A 99 -11.95 20.94 -2.57
CA ILE A 99 -12.20 22.40 -2.50
C ILE A 99 -13.09 22.87 -3.66
N ASN A 100 -12.87 22.37 -4.86
CA ASN A 100 -13.57 22.83 -6.06
C ASN A 100 -14.95 22.22 -6.24
N ASP A 101 -15.28 21.17 -5.48
CA ASP A 101 -16.57 20.42 -5.54
C ASP A 101 -17.09 20.21 -6.97
N ILE A 102 -16.20 19.80 -7.87
CA ILE A 102 -16.47 19.72 -9.33
C ILE A 102 -17.64 18.76 -9.66
N TRP A 103 -18.02 17.88 -8.72
CA TRP A 103 -18.95 16.79 -8.94
C TRP A 103 -20.25 16.85 -8.13
N GLY A 104 -20.51 17.95 -7.42
CA GLY A 104 -21.72 18.13 -6.60
C GLY A 104 -21.85 17.15 -5.43
N VAL A 105 -20.71 16.61 -4.93
CA VAL A 105 -20.67 15.78 -3.73
C VAL A 105 -20.36 16.67 -2.53
N GLU A 106 -21.29 17.53 -2.19
CA GLU A 106 -21.12 18.61 -1.22
C GLU A 106 -20.70 18.18 0.19
N ARG A 107 -21.04 16.96 0.63
CA ARG A 107 -20.77 16.51 2.01
C ARG A 107 -19.28 16.45 2.38
N PRO A 108 -18.36 15.86 1.58
CA PRO A 108 -16.94 15.89 1.87
C PRO A 108 -16.39 17.32 1.91
N SER A 109 -16.75 18.14 0.93
CA SER A 109 -16.31 19.53 0.86
C SER A 109 -16.78 20.35 2.06
N ARG A 110 -18.06 20.24 2.42
CA ARG A 110 -18.62 20.93 3.59
C ARG A 110 -17.97 20.48 4.89
N LEU A 111 -17.77 19.18 5.10
CA LEU A 111 -17.08 18.66 6.29
C LEU A 111 -15.62 19.12 6.32
N PHE A 112 -14.95 19.18 5.17
CA PHE A 112 -13.60 19.70 5.04
C PHE A 112 -13.53 21.17 5.44
N TYR A 113 -14.42 22.02 4.91
CA TYR A 113 -14.45 23.44 5.26
C TYR A 113 -14.76 23.68 6.72
N LYS A 114 -15.69 22.92 7.33
CA LYS A 114 -15.96 23.02 8.78
C LYS A 114 -14.75 22.64 9.64
N CYS A 115 -13.87 21.78 9.14
CA CYS A 115 -12.60 21.45 9.82
C CYS A 115 -11.55 22.55 9.60
N VAL A 116 -11.39 23.02 8.36
CA VAL A 116 -10.35 24.02 8.01
C VAL A 116 -10.69 25.41 8.55
N SER A 117 -11.97 25.79 8.55
CA SER A 117 -12.42 27.13 8.95
C SER A 117 -13.73 27.05 9.73
N PRO A 118 -13.72 26.53 10.98
CA PRO A 118 -14.92 26.45 11.78
C PRO A 118 -15.45 27.85 12.08
N GLU A 119 -16.77 28.01 12.03
CA GLU A 119 -17.42 29.26 12.36
C GLU A 119 -17.29 29.55 13.86
N MET A 120 -17.05 30.81 14.22
CA MET A 120 -16.89 31.25 15.60
C MET A 120 -18.07 30.83 16.51
N ALA A 121 -19.30 30.86 16.00
CA ALA A 121 -20.49 30.45 16.71
C ALA A 121 -20.51 28.93 17.02
N GLU A 122 -19.91 28.11 16.16
CA GLU A 122 -19.85 26.64 16.32
C GLU A 122 -18.77 26.18 17.29
N ILE A 123 -17.74 26.99 17.54
CA ILE A 123 -16.60 26.59 18.38
C ILE A 123 -17.03 26.26 19.81
N ALA A 124 -17.87 27.08 20.41
CA ALA A 124 -18.35 26.86 21.79
C ALA A 124 -19.19 25.57 21.89
N GLU A 125 -20.05 25.31 20.92
CA GLU A 125 -20.83 24.09 20.83
C GLU A 125 -19.95 22.87 20.64
N ASN A 126 -19.01 22.91 19.69
CA ASN A 126 -18.07 21.83 19.42
C ASN A 126 -17.20 21.50 20.65
N LEU A 127 -16.75 22.48 21.41
CA LEU A 127 -15.99 22.27 22.65
C LEU A 127 -16.84 21.61 23.74
N ALA A 128 -18.10 22.02 23.88
CA ALA A 128 -19.05 21.41 24.83
C ALA A 128 -19.33 19.93 24.45
N LEU A 129 -19.53 19.68 23.14
CA LEU A 129 -19.73 18.33 22.61
C LEU A 129 -18.52 17.42 22.80
N LEU A 130 -17.30 17.94 22.57
CA LEU A 130 -16.07 17.17 22.82
C LEU A 130 -15.95 16.79 24.31
N LYS A 131 -16.22 17.72 25.23
CA LYS A 131 -16.21 17.44 26.68
C LYS A 131 -17.24 16.36 27.04
N THR A 132 -18.48 16.51 26.57
CA THR A 132 -19.56 15.54 26.81
C THR A 132 -19.23 14.17 26.24
N PHE A 133 -18.69 14.13 25.01
CA PHE A 133 -18.24 12.90 24.38
C PHE A 133 -17.18 12.18 25.22
N MET A 134 -16.17 12.90 25.67
CA MET A 134 -15.11 12.33 26.51
C MET A 134 -15.69 11.77 27.84
N GLN A 135 -16.59 12.51 28.48
CA GLN A 135 -17.23 12.05 29.71
C GLN A 135 -18.05 10.77 29.50
N ASN A 136 -18.80 10.70 28.38
CA ASN A 136 -19.63 9.54 28.04
C ASN A 136 -18.83 8.26 27.76
N ILE A 137 -17.56 8.39 27.40
CA ILE A 137 -16.64 7.26 27.21
C ILE A 137 -15.65 7.11 28.36
N SER A 138 -15.97 7.69 29.51
CA SER A 138 -15.17 7.61 30.76
C SER A 138 -13.74 8.18 30.64
N LEU A 139 -13.52 9.11 29.72
CA LEU A 139 -12.29 9.84 29.57
C LEU A 139 -12.40 11.22 30.22
N HIS A 140 -11.85 11.36 31.40
CA HIS A 140 -11.82 12.61 32.14
C HIS A 140 -10.43 13.24 32.04
N TRP A 141 -10.35 14.50 31.61
CA TRP A 141 -9.13 15.26 31.52
C TRP A 141 -9.41 16.72 31.90
N PRO A 142 -8.54 17.40 32.62
CA PRO A 142 -7.23 16.95 33.10
C PRO A 142 -7.26 16.18 34.42
N HIS A 143 -8.42 16.01 35.01
CA HIS A 143 -8.58 15.35 36.32
C HIS A 143 -9.52 14.17 36.21
N ARG A 144 -9.11 13.04 36.77
CA ARG A 144 -9.95 11.90 37.06
C ARG A 144 -10.02 11.74 38.58
N GLU A 145 -11.23 11.73 39.14
CA GLU A 145 -11.43 11.43 40.58
C GLU A 145 -11.11 9.95 40.81
N PRO A 146 -10.36 9.63 41.88
CA PRO A 146 -10.12 8.24 42.27
C PRO A 146 -11.45 7.52 42.51
N GLY A 147 -11.66 6.38 41.86
CA GLY A 147 -12.89 5.61 41.97
C GLY A 147 -14.03 6.08 41.05
N GLY A 148 -13.80 7.02 40.15
CA GLY A 148 -14.76 7.50 39.17
C GLY A 148 -14.94 6.49 38.03
N GLY A 149 -15.80 5.48 38.21
CA GLY A 149 -16.11 4.46 37.21
C GLY A 149 -15.12 3.30 37.15
N ASP A 150 -15.60 2.12 36.91
CA ASP A 150 -14.81 0.88 36.83
C ASP A 150 -14.32 0.53 35.41
N ASP A 151 -14.22 1.56 34.54
CA ASP A 151 -13.92 1.36 33.15
C ASP A 151 -12.46 0.97 32.93
N HIS A 152 -12.30 -0.13 32.24
CA HIS A 152 -11.00 -0.66 31.93
C HIS A 152 -10.40 0.05 30.68
N PRO A 153 -9.12 0.49 30.69
CA PRO A 153 -8.52 1.20 29.56
C PRO A 153 -8.66 0.45 28.22
N LEU A 154 -8.55 -0.89 28.24
CA LEU A 154 -8.78 -1.71 27.03
C LEU A 154 -10.21 -1.56 26.52
N LEU A 155 -11.23 -1.58 27.40
CA LEU A 155 -12.63 -1.40 26.97
C LEU A 155 -12.83 -0.05 26.28
N VAL A 156 -12.31 1.02 26.88
CA VAL A 156 -12.39 2.37 26.32
C VAL A 156 -11.74 2.44 24.94
N MET A 157 -10.52 1.89 24.79
CA MET A 157 -9.82 1.85 23.51
C MET A 157 -10.56 1.03 22.46
N LEU A 158 -11.08 -0.15 22.82
CA LEU A 158 -11.84 -1.00 21.91
C LEU A 158 -13.14 -0.33 21.49
N HIS A 159 -13.85 0.29 22.44
CA HIS A 159 -15.10 0.99 22.16
C HIS A 159 -14.88 2.17 21.18
N MET A 160 -13.84 2.97 21.41
CA MET A 160 -13.47 4.06 20.50
C MET A 160 -13.07 3.54 19.11
N ALA A 161 -12.27 2.48 19.05
CA ALA A 161 -11.80 1.90 17.79
C ALA A 161 -12.94 1.29 16.98
N VAL A 162 -13.85 0.55 17.63
CA VAL A 162 -14.95 -0.14 16.93
C VAL A 162 -16.08 0.81 16.53
N ARG A 163 -16.46 1.76 17.39
CA ARG A 163 -17.62 2.61 17.13
C ARG A 163 -17.29 3.83 16.28
N TRP A 164 -16.11 4.44 16.48
CA TRP A 164 -15.75 5.69 15.81
C TRP A 164 -14.43 5.63 15.04
N ASP A 165 -13.75 4.47 14.99
CA ASP A 165 -12.41 4.32 14.41
C ASP A 165 -11.39 5.30 15.02
N ILE A 166 -11.56 5.64 16.29
CA ILE A 166 -10.58 6.41 17.05
C ILE A 166 -9.61 5.41 17.67
N ASN A 167 -8.38 5.37 17.15
CA ASN A 167 -7.43 4.33 17.55
C ASN A 167 -6.02 4.91 17.68
N PHE A 168 -5.40 4.71 18.85
CA PHE A 168 -4.07 5.24 19.17
C PHE A 168 -2.98 4.17 19.15
N LEU A 169 -3.26 2.98 19.67
CA LEU A 169 -2.31 1.86 19.71
C LEU A 169 -2.56 0.84 18.63
N PHE A 170 -3.82 0.53 18.40
CA PHE A 170 -4.24 -0.43 17.39
C PHE A 170 -5.59 -0.04 16.81
N GLY A 171 -5.77 -0.33 15.54
CA GLY A 171 -7.06 -0.26 14.83
C GLY A 171 -7.61 -1.67 14.64
N LEU A 172 -8.93 -1.76 14.48
CA LEU A 172 -9.65 -3.01 14.31
C LEU A 172 -10.48 -2.98 13.04
N ASP A 173 -10.31 -4.00 12.20
CA ASP A 173 -11.12 -4.22 11.01
C ASP A 173 -11.70 -5.64 11.04
N ILE A 174 -12.83 -5.85 10.37
CA ILE A 174 -13.43 -7.16 10.15
C ILE A 174 -13.16 -7.59 8.72
N GLY A 175 -12.54 -8.77 8.59
CA GLY A 175 -12.43 -9.51 7.34
C GLY A 175 -13.37 -10.70 7.33
N TYR A 176 -13.57 -11.33 6.15
CA TYR A 176 -14.29 -12.58 6.02
C TYR A 176 -13.47 -13.55 5.18
N SER A 177 -13.10 -14.65 5.77
CA SER A 177 -12.53 -15.79 5.07
C SER A 177 -13.66 -16.75 4.68
N ASN A 178 -13.55 -17.36 3.49
CA ASN A 178 -14.51 -18.37 3.04
C ASN A 178 -14.45 -19.63 3.91
N ALA A 179 -13.30 -19.93 4.48
CA ALA A 179 -13.09 -21.13 5.29
C ALA A 179 -13.47 -20.93 6.77
N THR A 180 -13.09 -19.77 7.32
CA THR A 180 -13.13 -19.55 8.78
C THR A 180 -14.20 -18.55 9.22
N GLY A 181 -14.90 -17.92 8.28
CA GLY A 181 -15.91 -16.89 8.59
C GLY A 181 -15.28 -15.54 8.98
N ILE A 182 -15.66 -15.01 10.14
CA ILE A 182 -15.17 -13.72 10.60
C ILE A 182 -13.68 -13.80 10.97
N VAL A 183 -12.91 -12.81 10.50
CA VAL A 183 -11.50 -12.61 10.85
C VAL A 183 -11.33 -11.21 11.43
N LEU A 184 -10.85 -11.09 12.65
CA LEU A 184 -10.51 -9.82 13.27
C LEU A 184 -9.10 -9.40 12.81
N ILE A 185 -8.99 -8.27 12.16
CA ILE A 185 -7.71 -7.73 11.72
C ILE A 185 -7.28 -6.62 12.67
N VAL A 186 -6.16 -6.81 13.34
CA VAL A 186 -5.56 -5.84 14.26
C VAL A 186 -4.42 -5.15 13.53
N ARG A 187 -4.58 -3.86 13.29
CA ARG A 187 -3.61 -3.00 12.63
C ARG A 187 -2.98 -2.04 13.62
N ARG A 188 -1.90 -1.38 13.24
CA ARG A 188 -1.37 -0.27 14.02
C ARG A 188 -2.39 0.84 14.16
N GLY A 189 -2.32 1.57 15.25
CA GLY A 189 -3.10 2.76 15.48
C GLY A 189 -2.84 3.79 14.39
N ARG A 190 -3.89 4.47 13.97
CA ARG A 190 -3.80 5.55 12.99
C ARG A 190 -3.50 6.83 13.71
N SER A 191 -2.22 7.19 13.75
CA SER A 191 -1.81 8.50 14.24
C SER A 191 -2.05 9.53 13.15
N GLY A 192 -2.83 10.56 13.44
CA GLY A 192 -2.94 11.74 12.56
C GLY A 192 -1.59 12.44 12.34
N ALA A 193 -1.59 13.52 11.57
CA ALA A 193 -0.41 14.32 11.29
C ALA A 193 0.38 14.75 12.54
N VAL A 194 -0.31 14.93 13.67
CA VAL A 194 0.26 15.21 15.00
C VAL A 194 1.35 14.24 15.40
N TRP A 195 1.08 12.95 15.25
CA TRP A 195 2.00 11.89 15.69
C TRP A 195 3.24 11.84 14.84
N ARG A 196 3.09 12.04 13.55
CA ARG A 196 4.20 12.06 12.59
C ARG A 196 5.18 13.17 12.93
N ASP A 197 4.69 14.38 13.14
CA ASP A 197 5.52 15.52 13.53
C ASP A 197 6.27 15.29 14.84
N ARG A 198 5.62 14.65 15.81
CA ARG A 198 6.24 14.37 17.12
C ARG A 198 7.29 13.25 17.08
N ILE A 199 7.11 12.25 16.24
CA ILE A 199 8.10 11.20 16.01
C ILE A 199 9.34 11.78 15.33
N GLU A 200 9.12 12.64 14.30
CA GLU A 200 10.22 13.24 13.53
C GLU A 200 10.96 14.32 14.32
N ARG A 201 10.24 15.08 15.14
CA ARG A 201 10.77 16.21 15.93
C ARG A 201 10.30 16.13 17.38
N PRO A 202 10.99 15.34 18.21
CA PRO A 202 10.68 15.26 19.63
C PRO A 202 10.75 16.63 20.31
N LEU A 203 9.81 16.91 21.22
CA LEU A 203 9.73 18.16 21.91
C LEU A 203 10.62 18.18 23.15
N SER A 204 11.23 19.33 23.48
CA SER A 204 11.79 19.59 24.79
C SER A 204 10.69 19.63 25.87
N GLN A 205 11.06 19.40 27.12
CA GLN A 205 10.10 19.46 28.25
C GLN A 205 9.41 20.81 28.36
N LEU A 206 10.14 21.91 28.09
CA LEU A 206 9.59 23.26 28.14
C LEU A 206 8.55 23.48 27.05
N GLU A 207 8.84 23.07 25.84
CA GLU A 207 7.89 23.17 24.72
C GLU A 207 6.65 22.30 24.95
N TYR A 208 6.84 21.11 25.51
CA TYR A 208 5.73 20.23 25.85
C TYR A 208 4.83 20.83 26.94
N ALA A 209 5.41 21.39 27.98
CA ALA A 209 4.68 22.07 29.04
C ALA A 209 3.85 23.25 28.47
N ARG A 210 4.41 24.01 27.51
CA ARG A 210 3.68 25.09 26.82
C ARG A 210 2.45 24.55 26.10
N ILE A 211 2.59 23.44 25.35
CA ILE A 211 1.47 22.80 24.64
C ILE A 211 0.38 22.37 25.60
N VAL A 212 0.74 21.70 26.71
CA VAL A 212 -0.24 21.32 27.73
C VAL A 212 -1.00 22.54 28.25
N ASN A 213 -0.30 23.65 28.54
CA ASN A 213 -0.92 24.89 29.03
C ASN A 213 -1.84 25.54 27.97
N GLU A 214 -1.46 25.53 26.69
CA GLU A 214 -2.30 26.03 25.61
C GLU A 214 -3.60 25.21 25.46
N HIS A 215 -3.53 23.88 25.62
CA HIS A 215 -4.72 23.03 25.63
C HIS A 215 -5.61 23.32 26.83
N LEU A 216 -5.04 23.50 28.03
CA LEU A 216 -5.77 23.87 29.23
C LEU A 216 -6.50 25.21 29.06
N SER A 217 -5.79 26.24 28.58
CA SER A 217 -6.34 27.55 28.31
C SER A 217 -7.50 27.46 27.31
N THR A 218 -7.35 26.67 26.23
CA THR A 218 -8.40 26.49 25.21
C THR A 218 -9.66 25.82 25.79
N LEU A 219 -9.51 24.97 26.80
CA LEU A 219 -10.61 24.31 27.51
C LEU A 219 -11.15 25.09 28.71
N ASN A 220 -10.61 26.31 28.99
CA ASN A 220 -10.91 27.11 30.17
C ASN A 220 -10.66 26.35 31.48
N VAL A 221 -9.54 25.61 31.57
CA VAL A 221 -9.13 24.86 32.76
C VAL A 221 -7.88 25.51 33.38
N THR A 222 -7.88 25.72 34.67
CA THR A 222 -6.83 26.50 35.38
C THR A 222 -5.67 25.67 35.89
N SER A 223 -5.85 24.35 36.06
CA SER A 223 -4.78 23.49 36.61
C SER A 223 -4.86 22.06 36.16
N VAL A 224 -3.72 21.36 36.14
CA VAL A 224 -3.59 19.91 35.87
C VAL A 224 -2.96 19.23 37.07
N LYS A 225 -3.51 18.10 37.51
CA LYS A 225 -2.88 17.27 38.57
C LYS A 225 -1.65 16.53 38.04
N SER A 226 -1.67 16.10 36.77
CA SER A 226 -0.54 15.40 36.14
C SER A 226 0.54 16.38 35.67
N LYS A 227 1.78 16.10 36.01
CA LYS A 227 2.90 16.93 35.51
C LYS A 227 3.05 16.78 33.98
N PRO A 228 3.34 17.86 33.23
CA PRO A 228 3.56 17.78 31.80
C PRO A 228 4.57 16.69 31.39
N ALA A 229 5.63 16.48 32.17
CA ALA A 229 6.63 15.44 31.93
C ALA A 229 6.05 14.01 32.02
N GLU A 230 5.06 13.77 32.87
CA GLU A 230 4.39 12.45 32.96
C GLU A 230 3.50 12.20 31.74
N LEU A 231 2.81 13.23 31.25
CA LEU A 231 2.02 13.14 30.00
C LEU A 231 2.93 12.92 28.79
N GLN A 232 4.08 13.60 28.75
CA GLN A 232 5.07 13.44 27.69
C GLN A 232 5.64 12.02 27.65
N GLU A 233 5.92 11.41 28.79
CA GLU A 233 6.43 10.04 28.86
C GLU A 233 5.38 9.03 28.37
N ILE A 234 4.12 9.18 28.79
CA ILE A 234 3.03 8.33 28.29
C ILE A 234 2.84 8.49 26.79
N GLU A 235 2.80 9.74 26.29
CA GLU A 235 2.69 10.02 24.85
C GLU A 235 3.82 9.36 24.07
N LYS A 236 5.06 9.50 24.54
CA LYS A 236 6.23 8.89 23.90
C LYS A 236 6.07 7.39 23.75
N GLN A 237 5.59 6.68 24.76
CA GLN A 237 5.37 5.25 24.71
C GLN A 237 4.26 4.86 23.73
N PHE A 238 3.17 5.65 23.63
CA PHE A 238 2.16 5.47 22.61
C PHE A 238 2.72 5.68 21.18
N LEU A 239 3.58 6.67 21.00
CA LEU A 239 4.22 6.95 19.71
C LEU A 239 5.19 5.84 19.32
N GLU A 240 6.04 5.40 20.23
CA GLU A 240 6.99 4.31 20.01
C GLU A 240 6.27 3.00 19.63
N ALA A 241 5.12 2.73 20.25
CA ALA A 241 4.30 1.57 19.92
C ALA A 241 3.76 1.59 18.48
N ASN A 242 3.66 2.77 17.86
CA ASN A 242 3.17 2.93 16.50
C ASN A 242 4.28 2.98 15.42
N ILE A 243 5.56 3.00 15.80
CA ILE A 243 6.65 3.01 14.83
C ILE A 243 6.74 1.64 14.13
N PRO A 244 6.70 1.59 12.78
CA PRO A 244 6.89 0.37 12.05
C PRO A 244 8.28 -0.23 12.33
N THR A 245 8.33 -1.53 12.58
CA THR A 245 9.62 -2.23 12.63
C THR A 245 10.05 -2.62 11.22
N ALA A 246 11.36 -2.59 10.95
CA ALA A 246 11.90 -2.91 9.63
C ALA A 246 11.54 -4.33 9.15
N HIS A 247 11.24 -5.24 10.09
CA HIS A 247 10.90 -6.63 9.84
C HIS A 247 9.49 -6.99 10.33
N SER A 248 8.56 -6.02 10.23
CA SER A 248 7.15 -6.24 10.59
C SER A 248 6.59 -7.42 9.81
N GLN A 249 6.12 -8.43 10.54
CA GLN A 249 5.58 -9.63 9.93
C GLN A 249 4.15 -9.88 10.43
N GLN A 250 3.24 -10.09 9.50
CA GLN A 250 1.87 -10.49 9.82
C GLN A 250 1.86 -11.84 10.54
N SER A 251 1.03 -11.97 11.56
CA SER A 251 0.80 -13.24 12.27
C SER A 251 -0.70 -13.47 12.47
N TRP A 252 -1.08 -14.73 12.65
CA TRP A 252 -2.47 -15.12 12.88
C TRP A 252 -2.58 -16.22 13.93
N PHE A 253 -3.65 -16.16 14.70
CA PHE A 253 -3.99 -17.09 15.77
C PHE A 253 -5.47 -16.96 16.14
N THR A 254 -6.00 -17.85 16.97
CA THR A 254 -7.37 -17.73 17.46
C THR A 254 -7.49 -16.69 18.57
N MET A 255 -8.66 -16.08 18.74
CA MET A 255 -8.93 -15.03 19.72
C MET A 255 -8.61 -15.49 21.16
N SER A 256 -8.75 -16.79 21.47
CA SER A 256 -8.36 -17.37 22.75
C SER A 256 -6.87 -17.17 23.09
N THR A 257 -6.02 -16.90 22.11
CA THR A 257 -4.57 -16.70 22.31
C THR A 257 -4.22 -15.28 22.75
N LEU A 258 -5.13 -14.30 22.60
CA LEU A 258 -4.86 -12.89 22.96
C LEU A 258 -4.40 -12.72 24.41
N ASP A 259 -5.06 -13.39 25.35
CA ASP A 259 -4.72 -13.29 26.78
C ASP A 259 -3.29 -13.75 27.09
N SER A 260 -2.83 -14.81 26.40
CA SER A 260 -1.45 -15.29 26.60
C SER A 260 -0.39 -14.37 26.00
N LYS A 261 -0.77 -13.57 24.98
CA LYS A 261 0.12 -12.59 24.38
C LYS A 261 0.17 -11.26 25.11
N THR A 262 -0.80 -11.01 25.99
CA THR A 262 -0.92 -9.76 26.76
C THR A 262 -1.30 -10.06 28.23
N PRO A 263 -0.43 -10.76 28.99
CA PRO A 263 -0.73 -11.17 30.36
C PRO A 263 -1.00 -10.00 31.33
N SER A 264 -0.45 -8.81 31.05
CA SER A 264 -0.66 -7.61 31.86
C SER A 264 -2.08 -7.05 31.81
N ILE A 265 -2.89 -7.45 30.84
CA ILE A 265 -4.28 -6.97 30.71
C ILE A 265 -5.24 -7.73 31.62
N GLY A 266 -5.04 -9.04 31.77
CA GLY A 266 -5.91 -9.93 32.54
C GLY A 266 -6.69 -10.92 31.67
N LYS A 267 -6.93 -12.09 32.25
CA LYS A 267 -7.54 -13.23 31.57
C LYS A 267 -9.01 -12.97 31.22
N GLY A 268 -9.40 -13.27 29.99
CA GLY A 268 -10.78 -13.21 29.49
C GLY A 268 -11.26 -11.80 29.12
N LEU A 269 -10.46 -10.76 29.39
CA LEU A 269 -10.89 -9.38 29.15
C LEU A 269 -10.96 -9.03 27.67
N TRP A 270 -10.06 -9.55 26.84
CA TRP A 270 -10.11 -9.34 25.40
C TRP A 270 -11.44 -9.82 24.81
N LEU A 271 -11.79 -11.07 25.04
CA LEU A 271 -13.03 -11.64 24.50
C LEU A 271 -14.26 -10.90 25.02
N LYS A 272 -14.30 -10.62 26.34
CA LYS A 272 -15.39 -9.89 26.97
C LYS A 272 -15.61 -8.52 26.33
N PHE A 273 -14.54 -7.73 26.19
CA PHE A 273 -14.65 -6.35 25.72
C PHE A 273 -14.81 -6.26 24.20
N LEU A 274 -14.18 -7.15 23.43
CA LEU A 274 -14.42 -7.24 22.00
C LEU A 274 -15.87 -7.62 21.69
N THR A 275 -16.39 -8.64 22.37
CA THR A 275 -17.81 -9.05 22.18
C THR A 275 -18.75 -7.90 22.50
N TYR A 276 -18.51 -7.18 23.60
CA TYR A 276 -19.32 -6.01 23.97
C TYR A 276 -19.23 -4.90 22.91
N SER A 277 -18.01 -4.55 22.47
CA SER A 277 -17.81 -3.46 21.51
C SER A 277 -18.36 -3.77 20.13
N PHE A 278 -18.21 -5.01 19.65
CA PHE A 278 -18.70 -5.42 18.33
C PHE A 278 -20.20 -5.75 18.29
N ALA A 279 -20.84 -5.96 19.45
CA ALA A 279 -22.30 -6.14 19.52
C ALA A 279 -23.08 -4.94 18.94
N ILE A 280 -22.54 -3.72 19.06
CA ILE A 280 -23.12 -2.49 18.50
C ILE A 280 -23.19 -2.56 16.96
N LEU A 281 -22.25 -3.29 16.33
CA LEU A 281 -22.19 -3.50 14.88
C LEU A 281 -22.91 -4.79 14.45
N GLY A 282 -23.58 -5.50 15.37
CA GLY A 282 -24.32 -6.72 15.09
C GLY A 282 -23.48 -7.99 15.03
N PHE A 283 -22.19 -7.94 15.43
CA PHE A 283 -21.32 -9.12 15.44
C PHE A 283 -21.38 -9.85 16.79
N LYS A 284 -21.40 -11.18 16.69
CA LYS A 284 -21.22 -12.08 17.84
C LYS A 284 -19.87 -12.75 17.69
N LEU A 285 -18.89 -12.34 18.48
CA LEU A 285 -17.56 -12.90 18.47
C LEU A 285 -17.44 -14.03 19.50
N THR A 286 -16.68 -15.05 19.18
CA THR A 286 -16.37 -16.19 20.04
C THR A 286 -14.84 -16.32 20.20
N SER A 287 -14.39 -17.25 21.03
CA SER A 287 -12.96 -17.53 21.22
C SER A 287 -12.27 -18.16 20.00
N ASN A 288 -13.05 -18.63 19.03
CA ASN A 288 -12.57 -19.41 17.90
C ASN A 288 -12.30 -18.56 16.65
N GLU A 289 -12.77 -17.29 16.61
CA GLU A 289 -12.47 -16.41 15.50
C GLU A 289 -10.99 -16.21 15.34
N TRP A 290 -10.56 -16.11 14.09
CA TRP A 290 -9.18 -15.82 13.77
C TRP A 290 -8.87 -14.34 13.97
N VAL A 291 -7.68 -14.09 14.52
CA VAL A 291 -7.10 -12.75 14.66
C VAL A 291 -5.87 -12.69 13.77
N VAL A 292 -5.83 -11.69 12.90
CA VAL A 292 -4.65 -11.34 12.10
C VAL A 292 -4.03 -10.10 12.70
N LEU A 293 -2.77 -10.19 13.08
CA LEU A 293 -1.96 -9.03 13.44
C LEU A 293 -1.16 -8.57 12.22
N GLU A 294 -1.27 -7.30 11.88
CA GLU A 294 -0.40 -6.67 10.88
C GLU A 294 1.08 -6.74 11.30
N ASP A 295 1.34 -6.60 12.60
CA ASP A 295 2.66 -6.70 13.21
C ASP A 295 2.55 -7.30 14.62
N SER A 296 3.36 -8.31 14.92
CA SER A 296 3.39 -8.96 16.24
C SER A 296 3.72 -7.99 17.38
N LYS A 297 4.49 -6.93 17.10
CA LYS A 297 4.87 -5.89 18.07
C LYS A 297 3.69 -5.10 18.62
N ILE A 298 2.55 -5.08 17.94
CA ILE A 298 1.35 -4.36 18.40
C ILE A 298 0.95 -4.88 19.80
N LEU A 299 0.80 -6.19 19.96
CA LEU A 299 0.38 -6.76 21.24
C LEU A 299 1.49 -6.69 22.30
N GLU A 300 2.75 -6.85 21.93
CA GLU A 300 3.89 -6.68 22.83
C GLU A 300 3.92 -5.26 23.42
N ASN A 301 3.69 -4.24 22.61
CA ASN A 301 3.66 -2.85 23.04
C ASN A 301 2.42 -2.55 23.90
N VAL A 302 1.27 -3.13 23.55
CA VAL A 302 0.05 -3.03 24.38
C VAL A 302 0.32 -3.64 25.76
N ASP A 303 0.87 -4.85 25.84
CA ASP A 303 1.19 -5.52 27.10
C ASP A 303 2.17 -4.72 27.96
N LYS A 304 3.22 -4.18 27.33
CA LYS A 304 4.18 -3.29 27.98
C LYS A 304 3.52 -2.09 28.65
N LEU A 305 2.64 -1.40 27.91
CA LEU A 305 1.94 -0.21 28.43
C LEU A 305 1.04 -0.57 29.62
N PHE A 306 0.29 -1.66 29.53
CA PHE A 306 -0.57 -2.11 30.61
C PHE A 306 0.21 -2.60 31.83
N GLY A 307 1.40 -3.18 31.64
CA GLY A 307 2.29 -3.58 32.73
C GLY A 307 3.02 -2.41 33.41
N ALA A 308 3.28 -1.33 32.66
CA ALA A 308 4.06 -0.19 33.18
C ALA A 308 3.22 0.85 33.90
N HIS A 309 1.92 0.95 33.63
CA HIS A 309 1.07 2.03 34.13
C HIS A 309 -0.19 1.53 34.85
N SER A 310 -0.61 2.30 35.86
CA SER A 310 -1.91 2.08 36.50
C SER A 310 -3.06 2.40 35.52
N LYS A 311 -4.23 1.82 35.75
CA LYS A 311 -5.46 2.04 35.03
C LYS A 311 -5.77 3.54 34.83
N ASP A 312 -5.70 4.32 35.92
CA ASP A 312 -6.00 5.76 35.87
C ASP A 312 -4.96 6.54 35.05
N LYS A 313 -3.68 6.19 35.14
CA LYS A 313 -2.64 6.79 34.29
C LYS A 313 -2.87 6.51 32.81
N LEU A 314 -3.24 5.28 32.42
CA LEU A 314 -3.56 4.94 31.05
C LEU A 314 -4.79 5.71 30.55
N LEU A 315 -5.85 5.81 31.35
CA LEU A 315 -7.05 6.57 30.97
C LEU A 315 -6.77 8.07 30.79
N ILE A 316 -5.96 8.67 31.66
CA ILE A 316 -5.51 10.06 31.50
C ILE A 316 -4.68 10.20 30.22
N GLY A 317 -3.77 9.27 29.94
CA GLY A 317 -2.98 9.24 28.70
C GLY A 317 -3.86 9.14 27.46
N ILE A 318 -4.83 8.23 27.42
CA ILE A 318 -5.78 8.07 26.33
C ILE A 318 -6.60 9.35 26.13
N ALA A 319 -7.07 9.97 27.22
CA ALA A 319 -7.80 11.24 27.16
C ALA A 319 -6.94 12.37 26.59
N TRP A 320 -5.67 12.43 26.97
CA TRP A 320 -4.71 13.37 26.43
C TRP A 320 -4.45 13.17 24.94
N MET A 321 -4.29 11.91 24.50
CA MET A 321 -4.13 11.56 23.10
C MET A 321 -5.37 11.98 22.28
N LEU A 322 -6.56 11.74 22.80
CA LEU A 322 -7.82 12.15 22.15
C LEU A 322 -7.92 13.67 22.02
N LEU A 323 -7.60 14.42 23.07
CA LEU A 323 -7.59 15.88 23.03
C LEU A 323 -6.63 16.43 21.98
N GLN A 324 -5.39 15.97 21.98
CA GLN A 324 -4.42 16.44 21.00
C GLN A 324 -4.85 16.13 19.55
N SER A 325 -5.50 14.98 19.35
CA SER A 325 -5.97 14.60 18.01
C SER A 325 -7.11 15.47 17.49
N HIS A 326 -7.97 16.00 18.36
CA HIS A 326 -9.24 16.60 17.92
C HIS A 326 -9.40 18.08 18.33
N LEU A 327 -8.82 18.52 19.46
CA LEU A 327 -9.06 19.84 20.02
C LEU A 327 -8.68 20.99 19.04
N TRP A 328 -7.61 20.83 18.30
CA TRP A 328 -7.16 21.82 17.33
C TRP A 328 -8.19 22.09 16.22
N ALA A 329 -8.84 21.03 15.72
CA ALA A 329 -9.89 21.13 14.70
C ALA A 329 -11.19 21.66 15.29
N VAL A 330 -11.56 21.19 16.49
CA VAL A 330 -12.77 21.57 17.24
C VAL A 330 -12.72 23.05 17.64
N ALA A 331 -11.56 23.54 18.06
CA ALA A 331 -11.35 24.92 18.50
C ALA A 331 -10.90 25.86 17.36
N GLY A 332 -10.65 25.35 16.16
CA GLY A 332 -10.11 26.14 15.06
C GLY A 332 -8.69 26.68 15.31
N LYS A 333 -7.90 25.99 16.15
CA LYS A 333 -6.56 26.40 16.59
C LYS A 333 -5.50 25.40 16.12
N PRO A 334 -5.13 25.37 14.83
CA PRO A 334 -4.14 24.42 14.32
C PRO A 334 -2.75 24.58 14.95
N GLU A 335 -2.42 25.77 15.48
CA GLU A 335 -1.17 26.05 16.21
C GLU A 335 -1.02 25.26 17.51
N LEU A 336 -2.08 24.64 18.04
CA LEU A 336 -1.97 23.73 19.17
C LEU A 336 -1.05 22.55 18.87
N ILE A 337 -0.92 22.18 17.61
CA ILE A 337 -0.15 21.00 17.21
C ILE A 337 0.84 21.21 16.07
N PHE A 338 0.53 22.09 15.11
CA PHE A 338 1.40 22.37 13.97
C PHE A 338 2.28 23.59 14.28
N ARG A 339 3.57 23.53 13.91
CA ARG A 339 4.55 24.57 14.22
C ARG A 339 5.06 25.29 12.98
N ASP A 340 5.15 24.59 11.88
CA ASP A 340 5.58 25.08 10.58
C ASP A 340 4.55 24.66 9.52
N ASN A 341 4.46 25.38 8.42
CA ASN A 341 3.51 25.11 7.33
C ASN A 341 2.09 24.84 7.85
N ILE A 342 1.67 25.60 8.88
CA ILE A 342 0.44 25.35 9.66
C ILE A 342 -0.76 25.18 8.75
N GLU A 343 -0.92 26.05 7.74
CA GLU A 343 -2.07 26.01 6.84
C GLU A 343 -2.09 24.75 5.96
N ASP A 344 -0.95 24.36 5.41
CA ASP A 344 -0.85 23.14 4.60
C ASP A 344 -1.12 21.90 5.44
N LYS A 345 -0.49 21.80 6.62
CA LYS A 345 -0.70 20.68 7.55
C LYS A 345 -2.14 20.60 8.04
N ARG A 346 -2.79 21.73 8.33
CA ARG A 346 -4.21 21.80 8.68
C ARG A 346 -5.08 21.23 7.57
N ARG A 347 -4.87 21.67 6.32
CA ARG A 347 -5.64 21.20 5.15
C ARG A 347 -5.45 19.69 4.95
N ARG A 348 -4.23 19.20 5.01
CA ARG A 348 -3.93 17.76 4.89
C ARG A 348 -4.58 16.94 6.01
N ALA A 349 -4.50 17.40 7.26
CA ALA A 349 -5.13 16.74 8.40
C ALA A 349 -6.67 16.74 8.28
N CYS A 350 -7.27 17.85 7.88
CA CYS A 350 -8.71 17.92 7.64
C CYS A 350 -9.16 16.99 6.51
N LEU A 351 -8.40 16.91 5.41
CA LEU A 351 -8.67 15.95 4.35
C LEU A 351 -8.60 14.50 4.88
N GLU A 352 -7.61 14.21 5.71
CA GLU A 352 -7.49 12.89 6.34
C GLU A 352 -8.71 12.54 7.19
N TYR A 353 -9.21 13.48 8.00
CA TYR A 353 -10.45 13.30 8.77
C TYR A 353 -11.65 13.01 7.86
N VAL A 354 -11.78 13.72 6.75
CA VAL A 354 -12.86 13.49 5.78
C VAL A 354 -12.72 12.12 5.11
N ASN A 355 -11.51 11.80 4.62
CA ASN A 355 -11.24 10.54 3.93
C ASN A 355 -11.44 9.31 4.83
N MET A 356 -11.14 9.43 6.11
CA MET A 356 -11.36 8.34 7.06
C MET A 356 -12.84 8.01 7.27
N ARG A 357 -13.75 8.94 7.03
CA ARG A 357 -15.19 8.80 7.36
C ARG A 357 -16.09 8.72 6.16
N LEU A 358 -15.85 9.56 5.19
CA LEU A 358 -16.62 9.55 3.95
C LEU A 358 -16.02 8.62 2.90
N GLY A 359 -15.03 7.83 3.34
CA GLY A 359 -14.47 6.70 2.62
C GLY A 359 -13.97 7.10 1.24
N LEU A 360 -14.49 6.42 0.25
CA LEU A 360 -14.14 6.65 -1.14
C LEU A 360 -14.69 7.96 -1.73
N LEU A 361 -15.65 8.67 -1.08
CA LEU A 361 -16.27 9.82 -1.72
C LEU A 361 -15.30 10.90 -2.14
N SER A 362 -14.40 11.27 -1.23
CA SER A 362 -13.38 12.27 -1.54
C SER A 362 -12.35 11.74 -2.54
N SER A 363 -12.14 10.43 -2.59
CA SER A 363 -11.23 9.76 -3.51
C SER A 363 -11.89 9.34 -4.81
N VAL A 364 -13.21 9.22 -4.82
CA VAL A 364 -13.99 8.82 -6.01
C VAL A 364 -13.87 9.84 -7.14
N GLN A 365 -13.83 11.12 -6.83
CA GLN A 365 -13.60 12.16 -7.84
C GLN A 365 -12.31 11.92 -8.58
N HIS A 366 -11.21 11.68 -7.85
CA HIS A 366 -9.90 11.40 -8.41
C HIS A 366 -9.91 10.16 -9.32
N VAL A 367 -10.52 9.05 -8.83
CA VAL A 367 -10.61 7.81 -9.60
C VAL A 367 -11.55 7.96 -10.79
N THR A 368 -12.71 8.59 -10.62
CA THR A 368 -13.69 8.71 -11.72
C THR A 368 -13.22 9.62 -12.83
N THR A 369 -12.39 10.62 -12.54
CA THR A 369 -11.76 11.46 -13.57
C THR A 369 -10.79 10.65 -14.44
N ARG A 370 -9.96 9.81 -13.82
CA ARG A 370 -8.94 9.02 -14.53
C ARG A 370 -9.48 7.77 -15.21
N PHE A 371 -10.44 7.12 -14.58
CA PHE A 371 -11.08 5.88 -15.06
C PHE A 371 -12.51 6.15 -15.50
N SER A 372 -12.73 7.26 -16.17
CA SER A 372 -14.07 7.76 -16.51
C SER A 372 -14.83 6.85 -17.46
N THR A 373 -14.15 6.21 -18.40
CA THR A 373 -14.82 5.36 -19.41
C THR A 373 -14.74 3.88 -19.07
N PRO A 374 -15.71 3.06 -19.49
CA PRO A 374 -15.68 1.62 -19.32
C PRO A 374 -14.44 0.97 -19.95
N GLU A 375 -13.98 1.48 -21.09
CA GLU A 375 -12.82 0.94 -21.82
C GLU A 375 -11.54 1.10 -21.02
N VAL A 376 -11.31 2.25 -20.37
CA VAL A 376 -10.15 2.49 -19.51
C VAL A 376 -10.20 1.57 -18.27
N ARG A 377 -11.40 1.38 -17.68
CA ARG A 377 -11.58 0.44 -16.56
C ARG A 377 -11.33 -1.01 -16.98
N GLN A 378 -11.80 -1.39 -18.18
CA GLN A 378 -11.55 -2.73 -18.72
C GLN A 378 -10.07 -2.95 -18.98
N GLY A 379 -9.38 -2.00 -19.62
CA GLY A 379 -7.93 -2.09 -19.86
C GLY A 379 -7.14 -2.27 -18.58
N PHE A 380 -7.56 -1.61 -17.49
CA PHE A 380 -6.94 -1.81 -16.17
C PHE A 380 -7.26 -3.21 -15.58
N THR A 381 -8.48 -3.70 -15.77
CA THR A 381 -8.86 -5.06 -15.35
C THR A 381 -8.04 -6.09 -16.12
N ASP A 382 -7.84 -5.91 -17.41
CA ASP A 382 -7.03 -6.78 -18.26
C ASP A 382 -5.56 -6.76 -17.84
N PHE A 383 -5.03 -5.60 -17.47
CA PHE A 383 -3.69 -5.48 -16.88
C PHE A 383 -3.53 -6.33 -15.60
N LEU A 384 -4.49 -6.29 -14.68
CA LEU A 384 -4.46 -7.13 -13.47
C LEU A 384 -4.58 -8.62 -13.79
N LEU A 385 -5.45 -8.97 -14.71
CA LEU A 385 -5.62 -10.36 -15.17
C LEU A 385 -4.36 -10.88 -15.84
N SER A 386 -3.67 -10.07 -16.63
CA SER A 386 -2.41 -10.44 -17.27
C SER A 386 -1.30 -10.73 -16.27
N LEU A 387 -1.21 -9.96 -15.18
CA LEU A 387 -0.28 -10.27 -14.07
C LEU A 387 -0.58 -11.64 -13.44
N LYS A 388 -1.85 -11.92 -13.12
CA LYS A 388 -2.24 -13.24 -12.59
C LYS A 388 -1.96 -14.37 -13.58
N LYS A 389 -2.28 -14.19 -14.86
CA LYS A 389 -2.00 -15.15 -15.94
C LYS A 389 -0.50 -15.45 -16.05
N ALA A 390 0.35 -14.44 -15.98
CA ALA A 390 1.80 -14.61 -15.99
C ALA A 390 2.29 -15.46 -14.82
N PHE A 391 1.85 -15.15 -13.59
CA PHE A 391 2.16 -15.97 -12.41
C PHE A 391 1.70 -17.41 -12.56
N ILE A 392 0.46 -17.63 -12.99
CA ILE A 392 -0.11 -18.97 -13.18
C ILE A 392 0.69 -19.74 -14.23
N SER A 393 1.08 -19.08 -15.32
CA SER A 393 1.91 -19.68 -16.37
C SER A 393 3.30 -20.09 -15.85
N LEU A 394 3.95 -19.21 -15.10
CA LEU A 394 5.26 -19.48 -14.49
C LEU A 394 5.19 -20.65 -13.50
N VAL A 395 4.22 -20.65 -12.60
CA VAL A 395 3.97 -21.76 -11.65
C VAL A 395 3.70 -23.07 -12.41
N LYS A 396 2.91 -23.02 -13.48
CA LYS A 396 2.58 -24.18 -14.30
C LYS A 396 3.83 -24.80 -14.94
N ASN A 397 4.76 -23.97 -15.38
CA ASN A 397 5.96 -24.40 -16.12
C ASN A 397 7.15 -24.71 -15.21
N ALA A 398 7.09 -24.37 -13.92
CA ALA A 398 8.15 -24.64 -12.96
C ALA A 398 8.25 -26.16 -12.70
N ALA A 399 9.27 -26.81 -13.29
CA ALA A 399 9.41 -28.28 -13.26
C ALA A 399 9.66 -28.83 -11.86
N TRP A 400 10.29 -28.06 -10.98
CA TRP A 400 10.63 -28.45 -9.61
C TRP A 400 9.44 -28.44 -8.65
N ILE A 401 8.32 -27.78 -9.00
CA ILE A 401 7.11 -27.74 -8.16
C ILE A 401 6.29 -29.00 -8.40
N ASP A 402 5.96 -29.75 -7.35
CA ASP A 402 5.11 -30.93 -7.46
C ASP A 402 3.68 -30.56 -7.92
N ARG A 403 2.94 -31.56 -8.42
CA ARG A 403 1.61 -31.37 -8.99
C ARG A 403 0.62 -30.74 -8.01
N GLN A 404 0.57 -31.24 -6.76
CA GLN A 404 -0.41 -30.78 -5.77
C GLN A 404 -0.12 -29.33 -5.35
N SER A 405 1.14 -29.01 -5.04
CA SER A 405 1.59 -27.65 -4.71
C SER A 405 1.31 -26.67 -5.86
N ARG A 406 1.56 -27.11 -7.10
CA ARG A 406 1.32 -26.33 -8.31
C ARG A 406 -0.16 -26.00 -8.48
N GLU A 407 -1.05 -26.97 -8.36
CA GLU A 407 -2.50 -26.79 -8.48
C GLU A 407 -3.04 -25.86 -7.38
N THR A 408 -2.56 -25.99 -6.15
CA THR A 408 -2.96 -25.11 -5.04
C THR A 408 -2.44 -23.69 -5.22
N ALA A 409 -1.19 -23.49 -5.65
CA ALA A 409 -0.65 -22.17 -5.95
C ALA A 409 -1.45 -21.49 -7.07
N GLN A 410 -1.78 -22.21 -8.15
CA GLN A 410 -2.60 -21.67 -9.25
C GLN A 410 -3.99 -21.26 -8.77
N ARG A 411 -4.69 -22.09 -7.98
CA ARG A 411 -5.99 -21.74 -7.40
C ARG A 411 -5.87 -20.50 -6.51
N LYS A 412 -4.86 -20.46 -5.63
CA LYS A 412 -4.65 -19.34 -4.71
C LYS A 412 -4.42 -18.03 -5.44
N ILE A 413 -3.62 -18.02 -6.51
CA ILE A 413 -3.39 -16.82 -7.34
C ILE A 413 -4.66 -16.45 -8.13
N SER A 414 -5.37 -17.42 -8.70
CA SER A 414 -6.59 -17.15 -9.49
C SER A 414 -7.71 -16.55 -8.65
N THR A 415 -7.91 -17.07 -7.44
CA THR A 415 -8.96 -16.62 -6.50
C THR A 415 -8.59 -15.38 -5.68
N MET A 416 -7.31 -14.94 -5.74
CA MET A 416 -6.84 -13.77 -5.01
C MET A 416 -7.67 -12.52 -5.34
N ALA A 417 -8.15 -11.84 -4.32
CA ALA A 417 -8.84 -10.57 -4.49
C ALA A 417 -7.81 -9.43 -4.63
N ILE A 418 -7.90 -8.65 -5.70
CA ILE A 418 -7.13 -7.42 -5.93
C ILE A 418 -8.13 -6.31 -6.22
N ASN A 419 -8.58 -5.63 -5.18
CA ASN A 419 -9.61 -4.60 -5.27
C ASN A 419 -8.95 -3.21 -5.33
N ILE A 420 -8.78 -2.65 -6.52
CA ILE A 420 -8.14 -1.35 -6.72
C ILE A 420 -9.13 -0.28 -7.13
N LEU A 421 -10.05 -0.58 -8.05
CA LEU A 421 -11.11 0.35 -8.45
C LEU A 421 -12.35 0.17 -7.57
N PRO A 422 -13.11 1.24 -7.31
CA PRO A 422 -14.42 1.14 -6.69
C PRO A 422 -15.40 0.42 -7.62
N GLY A 423 -16.47 -0.12 -7.04
CA GLY A 423 -17.55 -0.75 -7.83
C GLY A 423 -18.25 0.23 -8.76
N GLU A 424 -18.90 -0.28 -9.80
CA GLU A 424 -19.62 0.51 -10.83
C GLU A 424 -20.58 1.58 -10.27
N PRO A 425 -21.30 1.37 -9.15
CA PRO A 425 -22.18 2.40 -8.56
C PRO A 425 -21.47 3.71 -8.25
N PHE A 426 -20.15 3.70 -8.01
CA PHE A 426 -19.39 4.91 -7.76
C PHE A 426 -19.16 5.77 -9.00
N PHE A 427 -19.19 5.16 -10.19
CA PHE A 427 -19.05 5.88 -11.45
C PHE A 427 -20.36 6.53 -11.93
N ALA A 428 -21.50 6.15 -11.35
CA ALA A 428 -22.83 6.71 -11.66
C ALA A 428 -23.24 7.75 -10.60
N PRO A 429 -23.41 9.05 -10.95
CA PRO A 429 -23.67 10.12 -9.97
C PRO A 429 -24.88 9.86 -9.07
N LEU A 430 -26.01 9.42 -9.62
CA LEU A 430 -27.24 9.14 -8.84
C LEU A 430 -27.06 7.97 -7.88
N GLN A 431 -26.40 6.88 -8.31
CA GLN A 431 -26.13 5.73 -7.47
C GLN A 431 -25.14 6.10 -6.36
N ARG A 432 -24.11 6.88 -6.69
CA ARG A 432 -23.16 7.42 -5.72
C ARG A 432 -23.86 8.27 -4.66
N ALA A 433 -24.76 9.17 -5.05
CA ALA A 433 -25.54 9.97 -4.10
C ALA A 433 -26.38 9.11 -3.16
N ALA A 434 -27.00 8.02 -3.69
CA ALA A 434 -27.78 7.07 -2.89
C ALA A 434 -26.93 6.35 -1.83
N LEU A 435 -25.69 5.98 -2.14
CA LEU A 435 -24.76 5.33 -1.18
C LEU A 435 -24.50 6.19 0.06
N TYR A 436 -24.53 7.50 -0.09
CA TYR A 436 -24.26 8.44 0.99
C TYR A 436 -25.50 9.08 1.61
N SER A 437 -26.68 8.63 1.21
CA SER A 437 -27.95 9.14 1.76
C SER A 437 -28.10 8.92 3.28
N SER A 438 -27.44 7.87 3.83
CA SER A 438 -27.45 7.57 5.27
C SER A 438 -26.52 8.49 6.10
N PHE A 439 -25.60 9.20 5.47
CA PHE A 439 -24.71 10.11 6.20
C PHE A 439 -25.42 11.41 6.57
N PRO A 440 -25.05 12.06 7.70
CA PRO A 440 -25.73 13.25 8.16
C PRO A 440 -25.64 14.41 7.18
N ASN A 441 -26.63 15.31 7.24
CA ASN A 441 -26.51 16.59 6.56
C ASN A 441 -25.54 17.48 7.34
N VAL A 442 -24.41 17.82 6.72
CA VAL A 442 -23.29 18.54 7.37
C VAL A 442 -23.66 19.99 7.74
N ASP A 443 -24.74 20.55 7.19
CA ASP A 443 -25.16 21.94 7.46
C ASP A 443 -25.75 22.15 8.84
N ALA A 444 -26.30 21.10 9.45
CA ALA A 444 -27.07 21.23 10.69
C ALA A 444 -26.19 21.42 11.94
N HIS A 445 -24.92 21.06 11.89
CA HIS A 445 -24.05 21.01 13.08
C HIS A 445 -22.60 21.39 12.74
N GLY A 446 -21.81 21.71 13.78
CA GLY A 446 -20.37 21.97 13.64
C GLY A 446 -19.56 20.71 13.27
N PHE A 447 -18.29 20.90 13.04
CA PHE A 447 -17.37 19.85 12.56
C PHE A 447 -17.42 18.58 13.40
N PHE A 448 -17.32 18.70 14.73
CA PHE A 448 -17.09 17.53 15.58
C PHE A 448 -18.26 16.55 15.61
N LEU A 449 -19.50 17.05 15.71
CA LEU A 449 -20.69 16.19 15.72
C LEU A 449 -20.92 15.52 14.38
N ASN A 450 -20.74 16.28 13.28
CA ASN A 450 -20.83 15.69 11.93
C ASN A 450 -19.80 14.61 11.71
N TRP A 451 -18.58 14.82 12.19
CA TRP A 451 -17.49 13.85 12.09
C TRP A 451 -17.78 12.58 12.91
N LEU A 452 -18.26 12.72 14.17
CA LEU A 452 -18.66 11.59 15.03
C LEU A 452 -19.79 10.76 14.41
N ASN A 453 -20.84 11.42 13.96
CA ASN A 453 -21.99 10.75 13.36
C ASN A 453 -21.60 10.04 12.06
N SER A 454 -20.81 10.68 11.22
CA SER A 454 -20.25 10.05 10.01
C SER A 454 -19.37 8.85 10.33
N SER A 455 -18.60 8.93 11.41
CA SER A 455 -17.77 7.82 11.89
C SER A 455 -18.61 6.61 12.30
N GLU A 456 -19.65 6.84 13.09
CA GLU A 456 -20.53 5.77 13.56
C GLU A 456 -21.29 5.12 12.40
N ILE A 457 -21.84 5.91 11.47
CA ILE A 457 -22.51 5.40 10.27
C ILE A 457 -21.52 4.59 9.41
N TYR A 458 -20.33 5.10 9.20
CA TYR A 458 -19.30 4.41 8.42
C TYR A 458 -18.96 3.04 9.04
N GLN A 459 -18.78 2.96 10.36
CA GLN A 459 -18.51 1.69 11.05
C GLN A 459 -19.67 0.71 10.94
N LYS A 460 -20.91 1.18 11.06
CA LYS A 460 -22.11 0.34 10.85
C LYS A 460 -22.20 -0.17 9.40
N LEU A 461 -21.92 0.66 8.43
CA LEU A 461 -21.90 0.26 7.02
C LEU A 461 -20.83 -0.79 6.72
N GLN A 462 -19.65 -0.68 7.31
CA GLN A 462 -18.59 -1.69 7.16
C GLN A 462 -19.00 -3.09 7.62
N SER A 463 -19.95 -3.20 8.52
CA SER A 463 -20.48 -4.48 9.00
C SER A 463 -21.38 -5.18 8.00
N SER A 464 -21.89 -4.48 6.98
CA SER A 464 -22.79 -5.07 5.98
C SER A 464 -22.01 -5.76 4.86
N ARG A 465 -22.48 -6.94 4.40
CA ARG A 465 -21.91 -7.60 3.20
C ARG A 465 -21.99 -6.71 1.97
N HIS A 466 -23.09 -5.98 1.81
CA HIS A 466 -23.31 -5.05 0.71
C HIS A 466 -22.26 -3.95 0.67
N PHE A 467 -21.82 -3.47 1.83
CA PHE A 467 -20.76 -2.47 1.91
C PHE A 467 -19.42 -2.97 1.33
N LYS A 468 -19.08 -4.25 1.56
CA LYS A 468 -17.86 -4.84 1.00
C LYS A 468 -17.86 -4.89 -0.52
N ASP A 469 -19.02 -5.21 -1.10
CA ASP A 469 -19.16 -5.30 -2.55
C ASP A 469 -19.13 -3.92 -3.20
N VAL A 470 -19.62 -2.89 -2.51
CA VAL A 470 -19.77 -1.54 -3.04
C VAL A 470 -18.62 -0.62 -2.64
N TYR A 471 -18.21 -0.64 -1.38
CA TYR A 471 -17.20 0.28 -0.85
C TYR A 471 -15.79 -0.32 -0.83
N SER A 472 -15.65 -1.59 -1.18
CA SER A 472 -14.40 -2.35 -1.22
C SER A 472 -13.24 -1.64 -0.53
N LYS A 473 -13.21 -1.70 0.80
CA LYS A 473 -12.06 -1.38 1.66
C LYS A 473 -11.56 0.06 1.75
N ARG A 474 -11.10 0.39 2.93
CA ARG A 474 -10.49 1.66 3.33
C ARG A 474 -9.34 2.04 2.42
N ARG A 475 -9.62 2.75 1.36
CA ARG A 475 -8.61 3.34 0.49
C ARG A 475 -8.32 4.74 1.00
N THR A 476 -7.28 4.85 1.78
CA THR A 476 -6.78 6.15 2.23
C THR A 476 -5.58 6.52 1.39
N PHE A 477 -5.38 7.80 1.11
CA PHE A 477 -4.15 8.37 0.55
C PHE A 477 -2.97 8.30 1.55
N ARG A 478 -2.96 7.31 2.44
CA ARG A 478 -1.88 7.16 3.40
C ARG A 478 -0.66 6.54 2.76
N HIS A 479 0.50 6.76 3.39
CA HIS A 479 1.79 6.11 3.15
C HIS A 479 1.70 4.58 3.30
N THR A 480 0.72 3.96 2.67
CA THR A 480 0.57 2.54 2.76
C THR A 480 1.29 1.92 1.60
N ALA A 481 2.26 1.15 1.95
CA ALA A 481 2.73 0.14 1.04
C ALA A 481 1.55 -0.74 0.61
N TYR A 482 1.67 -1.30 -0.56
CA TYR A 482 0.88 -2.46 -0.94
C TYR A 482 0.97 -3.52 0.15
N SER A 483 -0.12 -4.22 0.44
CA SER A 483 -0.12 -5.27 1.46
C SER A 483 -0.95 -6.48 1.04
N TYR A 484 -0.45 -7.68 1.35
CA TYR A 484 -1.15 -8.93 1.16
C TYR A 484 -1.61 -9.49 2.51
N THR A 485 -2.90 -9.77 2.63
CA THR A 485 -3.48 -10.40 3.82
C THR A 485 -3.65 -11.89 3.60
N TYR A 486 -2.80 -12.67 4.25
CA TYR A 486 -2.66 -14.11 4.00
C TYR A 486 -3.96 -14.90 4.18
N LEU A 487 -4.66 -14.74 5.31
CA LEU A 487 -5.91 -15.45 5.60
C LEU A 487 -7.08 -15.06 4.69
N LEU A 488 -7.05 -13.88 4.11
CA LEU A 488 -8.12 -13.40 3.22
C LEU A 488 -7.79 -13.62 1.75
N ASN A 489 -6.56 -14.02 1.46
CA ASN A 489 -6.02 -14.11 0.10
C ASN A 489 -6.28 -12.83 -0.72
N GLU A 490 -5.91 -11.68 -0.14
CA GLU A 490 -6.28 -10.40 -0.67
C GLU A 490 -5.13 -9.39 -0.67
N VAL A 491 -4.99 -8.67 -1.80
CA VAL A 491 -4.07 -7.56 -1.97
C VAL A 491 -4.81 -6.25 -1.77
N GLU A 492 -4.31 -5.43 -0.84
CA GLU A 492 -4.70 -4.03 -0.67
C GLU A 492 -3.65 -3.13 -1.32
N THR A 493 -4.12 -2.06 -1.98
CA THR A 493 -3.26 -1.07 -2.62
C THR A 493 -3.68 0.33 -2.22
N PRO A 494 -2.74 1.26 -2.03
CA PRO A 494 -3.08 2.67 -1.87
C PRO A 494 -3.71 3.21 -3.15
N LEU A 495 -4.69 4.10 -3.02
CA LEU A 495 -5.34 4.70 -4.19
C LEU A 495 -4.35 5.50 -5.06
N ALA A 496 -3.41 6.18 -4.43
CA ALA A 496 -2.32 6.89 -5.09
C ALA A 496 -1.45 5.99 -5.99
N SER A 497 -1.47 4.66 -5.81
CA SER A 497 -0.77 3.73 -6.69
C SER A 497 -1.33 3.67 -8.12
N LEU A 498 -2.51 4.24 -8.32
CA LEU A 498 -3.12 4.43 -9.65
C LEU A 498 -2.62 5.68 -10.37
N ASP A 499 -1.78 6.49 -9.74
CA ASP A 499 -1.30 7.76 -10.27
C ASP A 499 0.08 7.68 -10.93
N PRO A 500 0.35 8.55 -11.93
CA PRO A 500 1.70 8.72 -12.43
C PRO A 500 2.68 9.13 -11.31
N PRO A 501 3.91 8.64 -11.33
CA PRO A 501 4.55 7.82 -12.36
C PRO A 501 4.39 6.31 -12.18
N LEU A 502 3.51 5.84 -11.29
CA LEU A 502 3.34 4.40 -11.04
C LEU A 502 2.41 3.75 -12.07
N LEU A 503 1.33 4.43 -12.45
CA LEU A 503 0.39 3.94 -13.46
C LEU A 503 -0.05 5.06 -14.40
N TYR A 504 -0.11 4.74 -15.68
CA TYR A 504 -0.62 5.62 -16.73
C TYR A 504 -1.71 4.90 -17.53
N THR A 505 -2.67 5.65 -18.03
CA THR A 505 -3.76 5.09 -18.86
C THR A 505 -3.34 4.87 -20.33
N ASP A 506 -2.30 5.54 -20.79
CA ASP A 506 -1.85 5.60 -22.20
C ASP A 506 -0.32 5.45 -22.36
N ALA A 507 0.39 4.91 -21.37
CA ALA A 507 1.81 4.61 -21.48
C ALA A 507 2.06 3.21 -22.05
N PRO A 508 3.28 2.94 -22.58
CA PRO A 508 3.68 1.63 -23.03
C PRO A 508 3.60 0.58 -21.93
N PHE A 509 3.36 -0.67 -22.31
CA PHE A 509 3.30 -1.80 -21.38
C PHE A 509 4.55 -1.90 -20.50
N ALA A 510 5.74 -1.66 -21.07
CA ALA A 510 7.00 -1.67 -20.32
C ALA A 510 6.96 -0.75 -19.10
N VAL A 511 6.31 0.41 -19.18
CA VAL A 511 6.22 1.37 -18.08
C VAL A 511 5.28 0.85 -16.97
N ASN A 512 4.04 0.50 -17.32
CA ASN A 512 3.03 0.12 -16.34
C ASN A 512 3.34 -1.23 -15.65
N TYR A 513 3.82 -2.22 -16.42
CA TYR A 513 4.21 -3.51 -15.83
C TYR A 513 5.47 -3.41 -14.96
N ALA A 514 6.41 -2.52 -15.33
CA ALA A 514 7.61 -2.31 -14.51
C ALA A 514 7.33 -1.59 -13.20
N SER A 515 6.42 -0.62 -13.17
CA SER A 515 6.07 0.17 -11.98
C SER A 515 4.94 -0.48 -11.17
N ALA A 516 3.68 -0.12 -11.40
CA ALA A 516 2.53 -0.67 -10.68
C ALA A 516 2.47 -2.20 -10.77
N GLY A 517 2.81 -2.76 -11.95
CA GLY A 517 2.83 -4.21 -12.17
C GLY A 517 3.79 -4.94 -11.23
N SER A 518 5.02 -4.46 -11.09
CA SER A 518 6.01 -5.10 -10.22
C SER A 518 5.67 -4.96 -8.72
N LEU A 519 5.12 -3.81 -8.32
CA LEU A 519 4.68 -3.60 -6.94
C LEU A 519 3.51 -4.53 -6.58
N LEU A 520 2.54 -4.69 -7.47
CA LEU A 520 1.45 -5.66 -7.31
C LEU A 520 1.95 -7.10 -7.35
N ALA A 521 2.85 -7.42 -8.29
CA ALA A 521 3.46 -8.73 -8.41
C ALA A 521 4.19 -9.14 -7.13
N LYS A 522 4.83 -8.19 -6.42
CA LYS A 522 5.47 -8.44 -5.12
C LYS A 522 4.45 -8.92 -4.08
N GLU A 523 3.27 -8.32 -4.03
CA GLU A 523 2.21 -8.77 -3.12
C GLU A 523 1.61 -10.12 -3.54
N ILE A 524 1.43 -10.37 -4.84
CA ILE A 524 0.98 -11.67 -5.35
C ILE A 524 1.99 -12.77 -4.97
N SER A 525 3.29 -12.49 -5.05
CA SER A 525 4.37 -13.42 -4.66
C SER A 525 4.27 -13.89 -3.21
N LYS A 526 3.72 -13.06 -2.31
CA LYS A 526 3.52 -13.44 -0.90
C LYS A 526 2.55 -14.60 -0.73
N SER A 527 1.70 -14.87 -1.73
CA SER A 527 0.81 -16.05 -1.69
C SER A 527 1.57 -17.38 -1.66
N ILE A 528 2.79 -17.39 -2.16
CA ILE A 528 3.68 -18.55 -2.27
C ILE A 528 5.00 -18.39 -1.50
N ASP A 529 5.15 -17.37 -0.68
CA ASP A 529 6.30 -17.18 0.19
C ASP A 529 6.28 -18.15 1.38
N PRO A 530 7.31 -18.20 2.25
CA PRO A 530 7.36 -19.10 3.41
C PRO A 530 6.18 -19.02 4.37
N ARG A 531 5.40 -17.91 4.34
CA ARG A 531 4.15 -17.76 5.09
C ARG A 531 2.93 -18.11 4.26
N GLY A 532 2.94 -17.73 3.00
CA GLY A 532 1.86 -18.05 2.07
C GLY A 532 1.63 -19.55 1.93
N VAL A 533 2.68 -20.37 2.05
CA VAL A 533 2.55 -21.83 2.02
C VAL A 533 1.93 -22.45 3.28
N LEU A 534 1.72 -21.65 4.33
CA LEU A 534 1.01 -22.05 5.55
C LEU A 534 -0.50 -21.83 5.47
N ILE A 535 -0.99 -21.11 4.46
CA ILE A 535 -2.41 -20.82 4.26
C ILE A 535 -2.78 -21.28 2.85
N ASP A 536 -3.78 -22.15 2.74
CA ASP A 536 -4.25 -22.67 1.46
C ASP A 536 -5.11 -21.64 0.67
N ASP A 537 -5.66 -22.07 -0.47
CA ASP A 537 -6.51 -21.27 -1.34
C ASP A 537 -7.89 -20.96 -0.75
N ARG A 538 -8.28 -21.64 0.34
CA ARG A 538 -9.54 -21.43 1.08
C ARG A 538 -9.35 -20.51 2.28
N GLY A 539 -8.10 -20.19 2.65
CA GLY A 539 -7.76 -19.44 3.85
C GLY A 539 -7.63 -20.33 5.09
N GLU A 540 -7.49 -21.65 4.92
CA GLU A 540 -7.23 -22.57 6.02
C GLU A 540 -5.75 -22.54 6.40
N ASN A 541 -5.47 -22.54 7.71
CA ASN A 541 -4.11 -22.58 8.24
C ASN A 541 -3.57 -24.02 8.16
N VAL A 542 -3.11 -24.40 7.00
CA VAL A 542 -2.55 -25.72 6.70
C VAL A 542 -1.32 -25.59 5.80
N ILE A 543 -0.28 -26.37 6.07
CA ILE A 543 0.88 -26.43 5.19
C ILE A 543 0.48 -27.22 3.95
N TRP A 544 0.29 -26.51 2.85
CA TRP A 544 -0.14 -27.11 1.58
C TRP A 544 1.02 -27.44 0.63
N TRP A 545 2.22 -26.90 0.91
CA TRP A 545 3.41 -27.22 0.10
C TRP A 545 3.96 -28.60 0.43
N GLY A 546 4.25 -29.41 -0.60
CA GLY A 546 4.68 -30.80 -0.43
C GLY A 546 5.99 -30.94 0.36
N LYS A 547 5.99 -31.77 1.38
CA LYS A 547 7.17 -32.02 2.25
C LYS A 547 8.38 -32.56 1.48
N SER A 548 8.16 -33.37 0.44
CA SER A 548 9.21 -33.92 -0.43
C SER A 548 10.00 -32.88 -1.19
N HIS A 549 9.43 -31.68 -1.39
CA HIS A 549 10.04 -30.56 -2.11
C HIS A 549 10.45 -29.41 -1.20
N SER A 550 10.43 -29.59 0.13
CA SER A 550 10.76 -28.54 1.08
C SER A 550 12.21 -28.05 0.98
N ALA A 551 13.15 -28.97 0.69
CA ALA A 551 14.56 -28.61 0.48
C ALA A 551 14.76 -27.80 -0.81
N GLU A 552 14.06 -28.16 -1.87
CA GLU A 552 14.05 -27.45 -3.15
C GLU A 552 13.44 -26.05 -2.98
N TYR A 553 12.28 -26.00 -2.34
CA TYR A 553 11.63 -24.76 -1.99
C TYR A 553 12.57 -23.84 -1.17
N GLY A 554 13.25 -24.38 -0.16
CA GLY A 554 14.24 -23.64 0.65
C GLY A 554 15.41 -23.10 -0.19
N ARG A 555 15.86 -23.83 -1.22
CA ARG A 555 16.89 -23.37 -2.14
C ARG A 555 16.41 -22.18 -3.00
N HIS A 556 15.19 -22.23 -3.53
CA HIS A 556 14.63 -21.20 -4.37
C HIS A 556 14.27 -19.94 -3.57
N THR A 557 13.74 -20.10 -2.35
CA THR A 557 13.37 -18.94 -1.50
C THR A 557 14.57 -18.34 -0.76
N GLY A 558 15.61 -19.15 -0.50
CA GLY A 558 16.83 -18.74 0.23
C GLY A 558 18.00 -18.33 -0.66
N CYS A 559 17.78 -18.21 -1.97
CA CYS A 559 18.85 -17.84 -2.89
C CYS A 559 19.36 -16.43 -2.59
N ASP A 560 20.68 -16.27 -2.57
CA ASP A 560 21.43 -15.02 -2.33
C ASP A 560 21.32 -14.41 -0.90
N LEU A 561 20.82 -15.17 0.08
CA LEU A 561 20.73 -14.69 1.48
C LEU A 561 22.05 -14.66 2.25
N GLY A 562 23.09 -15.29 1.74
CA GLY A 562 24.32 -15.61 2.50
C GLY A 562 25.21 -14.44 2.87
N LYS A 563 24.93 -13.20 2.46
CA LYS A 563 25.89 -12.09 2.58
C LYS A 563 25.47 -10.93 3.47
N MET A 564 24.23 -10.82 3.95
CA MET A 564 23.73 -9.59 4.57
C MET A 564 22.80 -9.75 5.79
N GLY A 565 22.69 -10.94 6.39
CA GLY A 565 21.78 -11.14 7.55
C GLY A 565 20.29 -10.99 7.23
N GLN A 566 19.93 -11.07 5.94
CA GLN A 566 18.55 -10.99 5.46
C GLN A 566 17.85 -12.34 5.58
N THR A 567 16.55 -12.29 5.81
CA THR A 567 15.69 -13.48 5.79
C THR A 567 15.11 -13.72 4.40
N PRO A 568 14.68 -14.96 4.05
CA PRO A 568 13.94 -15.22 2.81
C PRO A 568 12.75 -14.28 2.60
N MET A 569 12.11 -13.84 3.67
CA MET A 569 10.96 -12.93 3.62
C MET A 569 11.31 -11.52 3.10
N ASP A 570 12.56 -11.10 3.24
CA ASP A 570 12.99 -9.76 2.83
C ASP A 570 13.31 -9.69 1.32
N VAL A 571 13.80 -10.78 0.76
CA VAL A 571 14.34 -10.83 -0.61
C VAL A 571 13.42 -11.59 -1.57
N PHE A 572 12.89 -12.72 -1.14
CA PHE A 572 12.12 -13.63 -1.98
C PHE A 572 10.98 -12.97 -2.76
N PRO A 573 10.08 -12.16 -2.15
CA PRO A 573 8.93 -11.66 -2.89
C PRO A 573 9.29 -10.82 -4.12
N ALA A 574 10.46 -10.17 -4.12
CA ALA A 574 10.87 -9.30 -5.21
C ALA A 574 11.42 -10.07 -6.44
N ILE A 575 12.03 -11.24 -6.24
CA ILE A 575 12.56 -12.06 -7.34
C ILE A 575 11.42 -12.61 -8.22
N PRO A 576 10.46 -13.42 -7.71
CA PRO A 576 9.36 -13.91 -8.51
C PRO A 576 8.44 -12.79 -9.00
N ALA A 577 8.39 -11.66 -8.30
CA ALA A 577 7.63 -10.49 -8.75
C ALA A 577 8.21 -9.89 -10.03
N LEU A 578 9.52 -9.70 -10.10
CA LEU A 578 10.17 -9.19 -11.32
C LEU A 578 10.01 -10.17 -12.47
N GLU A 579 10.20 -11.49 -12.23
CA GLU A 579 10.00 -12.53 -13.25
C GLU A 579 8.57 -12.50 -13.80
N ALA A 580 7.57 -12.40 -12.93
CA ALA A 580 6.17 -12.40 -13.33
C ALA A 580 5.74 -11.09 -14.01
N SER A 581 6.16 -9.94 -13.53
CA SER A 581 5.83 -8.66 -14.16
C SER A 581 6.49 -8.50 -15.53
N PHE A 582 7.74 -8.95 -15.69
CA PHE A 582 8.41 -8.98 -16.98
C PHE A 582 7.72 -9.96 -17.96
N THR A 583 7.35 -11.15 -17.48
CA THR A 583 6.58 -12.12 -18.27
C THR A 583 5.23 -11.55 -18.71
N ALA A 584 4.50 -10.87 -17.83
CA ALA A 584 3.23 -10.22 -18.15
C ALA A 584 3.41 -9.12 -19.21
N TYR A 585 4.46 -8.30 -19.10
CA TYR A 585 4.84 -7.33 -20.10
C TYR A 585 5.07 -7.98 -21.47
N LYS A 586 5.88 -9.04 -21.52
CA LYS A 586 6.17 -9.74 -22.79
C LYS A 586 4.92 -10.40 -23.39
N MET A 587 4.03 -10.93 -22.56
CA MET A 587 2.75 -11.49 -23.02
C MET A 587 1.85 -10.40 -23.62
N ALA A 588 1.75 -9.23 -22.96
CA ALA A 588 0.93 -8.12 -23.45
C ALA A 588 1.45 -7.58 -24.81
N VAL A 589 2.77 -7.45 -24.95
CA VAL A 589 3.39 -7.05 -26.24
C VAL A 589 3.12 -8.09 -27.34
N ALA A 590 3.20 -9.38 -27.01
CA ALA A 590 2.92 -10.45 -27.97
C ALA A 590 1.44 -10.50 -28.38
N GLU A 591 0.52 -10.29 -27.45
CA GLU A 591 -0.93 -10.22 -27.73
C GLU A 591 -1.24 -9.02 -28.66
N LEU A 592 -0.67 -7.84 -28.38
CA LEU A 592 -0.84 -6.68 -29.24
C LEU A 592 -0.27 -6.92 -30.64
N GLY A 593 0.94 -7.47 -30.75
CA GLY A 593 1.56 -7.78 -32.02
C GLY A 593 0.77 -8.79 -32.86
N ALA A 594 0.11 -9.74 -32.21
CA ALA A 594 -0.78 -10.70 -32.87
C ALA A 594 -2.06 -10.03 -33.43
N LEU A 595 -2.57 -9.01 -32.72
CA LEU A 595 -3.76 -8.24 -33.16
C LEU A 595 -3.43 -7.28 -34.28
N GLU A 596 -2.28 -6.62 -34.26
CA GLU A 596 -1.86 -5.61 -35.22
C GLU A 596 -1.15 -6.21 -36.44
N GLY A 597 -0.86 -7.51 -36.42
CA GLY A 597 -0.15 -8.21 -37.50
C GLY A 597 1.35 -7.86 -37.61
N SER A 598 1.87 -7.06 -36.68
CA SER A 598 3.30 -6.71 -36.62
C SER A 598 3.74 -6.47 -35.17
N VAL A 599 4.94 -6.92 -34.85
CA VAL A 599 5.56 -6.59 -33.53
C VAL A 599 6.28 -5.26 -33.72
N LEU A 600 5.72 -4.19 -33.13
CA LEU A 600 6.31 -2.86 -33.12
C LEU A 600 7.38 -2.77 -32.02
N THR A 601 8.46 -2.06 -32.29
CA THR A 601 9.45 -1.69 -31.26
C THR A 601 9.12 -0.29 -30.78
N LEU A 602 8.67 -0.18 -29.52
CA LEU A 602 8.36 1.11 -28.92
C LEU A 602 9.62 1.78 -28.33
N ARG A 603 9.73 3.09 -28.55
CA ARG A 603 10.75 3.95 -27.93
C ARG A 603 10.06 5.12 -27.24
N LEU A 604 10.53 5.48 -26.04
CA LEU A 604 10.08 6.71 -25.41
C LEU A 604 10.78 7.90 -26.08
N SER A 605 10.00 8.84 -26.58
CA SER A 605 10.54 10.14 -27.02
C SER A 605 11.28 10.82 -25.87
N GLU A 606 12.38 11.48 -26.16
CA GLU A 606 13.38 12.05 -25.22
C GLU A 606 14.28 11.01 -24.51
N LEU A 607 14.05 9.69 -24.70
CA LEU A 607 14.87 8.60 -24.17
C LEU A 607 15.13 7.49 -25.21
N GLU A 608 15.20 7.84 -26.47
CA GLU A 608 15.30 6.93 -27.62
C GLU A 608 16.50 5.99 -27.56
N ARG A 609 17.56 6.39 -26.83
CA ARG A 609 18.77 5.58 -26.63
C ARG A 609 18.53 4.28 -25.86
N TYR A 610 17.43 4.18 -25.10
CA TYR A 610 17.10 2.99 -24.33
C TYR A 610 16.09 2.12 -25.08
N SER A 611 16.33 0.80 -25.10
CA SER A 611 15.36 -0.17 -25.60
C SER A 611 14.14 -0.24 -24.69
N GLU A 612 13.06 -0.84 -25.18
CA GLU A 612 11.85 -1.02 -24.39
C GLU A 612 12.10 -1.87 -23.13
N GLU A 613 12.93 -2.91 -23.23
CA GLU A 613 13.37 -3.72 -22.11
C GLU A 613 14.26 -2.91 -21.15
N GLN A 614 15.15 -2.07 -21.66
CA GLN A 614 15.93 -1.18 -20.80
C GLN A 614 15.01 -0.20 -20.05
N VAL A 615 14.01 0.37 -20.72
CA VAL A 615 13.00 1.23 -20.07
C VAL A 615 12.24 0.47 -19.01
N PHE A 616 11.88 -0.80 -19.25
CA PHE A 616 11.25 -1.65 -18.25
C PHE A 616 12.09 -1.73 -16.97
N PHE A 617 13.37 -2.14 -17.05
CA PHE A 617 14.22 -2.26 -15.87
C PHE A 617 14.51 -0.93 -15.19
N ILE A 618 14.72 0.15 -15.96
CA ILE A 618 14.90 1.50 -15.42
C ILE A 618 13.64 1.92 -14.64
N THR A 619 12.46 1.72 -15.21
CA THR A 619 11.18 2.08 -14.56
C THR A 619 10.92 1.23 -13.32
N TYR A 620 11.24 -0.07 -13.35
CA TYR A 620 11.18 -0.95 -12.18
C TYR A 620 11.99 -0.39 -11.02
N CYS A 621 13.24 -0.07 -11.26
CA CYS A 621 14.10 0.46 -10.21
C CYS A 621 13.69 1.89 -9.79
N PHE A 622 13.24 2.73 -10.73
CA PHE A 622 12.73 4.06 -10.45
C PHE A 622 11.56 4.06 -9.46
N ALA A 623 10.60 3.13 -9.60
CA ALA A 623 9.48 2.99 -8.67
C ALA A 623 9.93 2.66 -7.23
N LEU A 624 11.15 2.20 -7.04
CA LEU A 624 11.79 1.87 -5.77
C LEU A 624 12.78 2.93 -5.28
N CYS A 625 13.02 4.03 -6.04
CA CYS A 625 13.92 5.08 -5.59
C CYS A 625 13.41 5.69 -4.27
N SER A 626 14.34 5.85 -3.32
CA SER A 626 14.03 6.28 -1.96
C SER A 626 15.19 7.08 -1.36
N ARG A 627 15.01 7.58 -0.15
CA ARG A 627 16.04 8.30 0.61
C ARG A 627 17.34 7.48 0.76
N LYS A 628 18.46 8.15 0.96
CA LYS A 628 19.77 7.48 1.19
C LYS A 628 19.69 6.53 2.38
N GLY A 629 20.27 5.33 2.22
CA GLY A 629 20.30 4.30 3.27
C GLY A 629 19.03 3.46 3.40
N ALA A 630 18.02 3.65 2.57
CA ALA A 630 16.85 2.80 2.57
C ALA A 630 17.13 1.38 2.01
N ALA A 631 16.41 0.39 2.52
CA ALA A 631 16.53 -1.01 2.09
C ALA A 631 16.15 -1.24 0.61
N THR A 632 15.45 -0.30 -0.01
CA THR A 632 14.96 -0.37 -1.40
C THR A 632 16.05 -0.55 -2.45
N ARG A 633 17.32 -0.18 -2.15
CA ARG A 633 18.47 -0.50 -3.02
C ARG A 633 18.59 -2.02 -3.26
N HIS A 634 18.38 -2.83 -2.23
CA HIS A 634 18.41 -4.28 -2.36
C HIS A 634 17.21 -4.80 -3.16
N GLU A 635 16.04 -4.21 -2.95
CA GLU A 635 14.82 -4.56 -3.69
C GLU A 635 14.94 -4.27 -5.20
N CYS A 636 15.74 -3.28 -5.60
CA CYS A 636 16.08 -3.06 -7.01
C CYS A 636 17.20 -4.00 -7.47
N ASN A 637 18.37 -3.94 -6.83
CA ASN A 637 19.58 -4.58 -7.35
C ASN A 637 19.52 -6.12 -7.31
N VAL A 638 18.96 -6.72 -6.26
CA VAL A 638 18.97 -8.19 -6.11
C VAL A 638 18.13 -8.89 -7.19
N PRO A 639 16.84 -8.59 -7.41
CA PRO A 639 16.08 -9.24 -8.47
C PRO A 639 16.67 -9.01 -9.86
N VAL A 640 17.15 -7.77 -10.12
CA VAL A 640 17.71 -7.38 -11.42
C VAL A 640 18.98 -8.15 -11.75
N ARG A 641 19.92 -8.29 -10.80
CA ARG A 641 21.19 -9.06 -11.03
C ARG A 641 20.95 -10.53 -11.34
N HIS A 642 19.83 -11.09 -10.94
CA HIS A 642 19.44 -12.47 -11.18
C HIS A 642 18.59 -12.65 -12.44
N ASN A 643 18.09 -11.57 -13.02
CA ASN A 643 17.28 -11.62 -14.23
C ASN A 643 18.18 -11.72 -15.47
N ILE A 644 17.95 -12.73 -16.32
CA ILE A 644 18.75 -12.96 -17.53
C ILE A 644 18.51 -11.86 -18.56
N TYR A 645 17.28 -11.42 -18.74
CA TYR A 645 16.91 -10.40 -19.71
C TYR A 645 17.48 -9.02 -19.37
N PHE A 646 17.72 -8.74 -18.09
CA PHE A 646 18.46 -7.54 -17.71
C PHE A 646 19.90 -7.58 -18.20
N SER A 647 20.59 -8.71 -17.98
CA SER A 647 21.98 -8.86 -18.42
C SER A 647 22.12 -8.73 -19.94
N GLU A 648 21.15 -9.26 -20.70
CA GLU A 648 21.06 -9.13 -22.15
C GLU A 648 20.75 -7.68 -22.58
N ALA A 649 19.75 -7.04 -21.94
CA ALA A 649 19.34 -5.68 -22.31
C ALA A 649 20.44 -4.62 -22.10
N PHE A 650 21.30 -4.80 -21.08
CA PHE A 650 22.37 -3.86 -20.76
C PHE A 650 23.76 -4.36 -21.14
N ASP A 651 23.87 -5.47 -21.89
CA ASP A 651 25.13 -6.09 -22.31
C ASP A 651 26.09 -6.32 -21.11
N CYS A 652 25.54 -6.74 -19.98
CA CYS A 652 26.33 -6.90 -18.76
C CYS A 652 27.20 -8.15 -18.81
N PRO A 653 28.55 -8.01 -18.65
CA PRO A 653 29.45 -9.15 -18.63
C PRO A 653 29.05 -10.17 -17.55
N HIS A 654 29.14 -11.45 -17.90
CA HIS A 654 28.90 -12.53 -16.94
C HIS A 654 29.83 -12.41 -15.74
N GLY A 655 29.30 -12.45 -14.53
CA GLY A 655 30.04 -12.29 -13.28
C GLY A 655 30.27 -10.83 -12.87
N SER A 656 29.81 -9.84 -13.65
CA SER A 656 29.76 -8.45 -13.18
C SER A 656 28.84 -8.31 -11.96
N PRO A 657 28.98 -7.24 -11.13
CA PRO A 657 28.17 -7.06 -9.93
C PRO A 657 26.66 -7.19 -10.15
N MET A 658 26.18 -6.74 -11.33
CA MET A 658 24.76 -6.83 -11.71
C MET A 658 24.43 -8.01 -12.64
N SER A 659 25.36 -8.94 -12.89
CA SER A 659 25.13 -10.18 -13.63
C SER A 659 25.76 -11.37 -12.89
N ALA A 660 25.01 -11.92 -11.93
CA ALA A 660 25.45 -13.06 -11.12
C ALA A 660 25.78 -14.28 -11.98
N THR A 661 26.89 -14.98 -11.65
CA THR A 661 27.31 -16.20 -12.34
C THR A 661 26.30 -17.34 -12.16
N LYS A 662 25.71 -17.45 -10.97
CA LYS A 662 24.58 -18.34 -10.70
C LYS A 662 23.33 -17.49 -10.53
N LYS A 663 22.40 -17.60 -11.43
CA LYS A 663 21.12 -16.88 -11.36
C LYS A 663 20.21 -17.52 -10.32
N CYS A 664 19.49 -16.70 -9.55
CA CYS A 664 18.39 -17.10 -8.71
C CYS A 664 17.09 -16.85 -9.49
N SER A 665 16.37 -17.89 -9.77
CA SER A 665 15.00 -17.84 -10.27
C SER A 665 14.12 -18.67 -9.37
N PHE A 666 12.89 -18.22 -9.12
CA PHE A 666 11.95 -19.05 -8.36
C PHE A 666 11.29 -20.09 -9.27
N PHE A 667 11.04 -19.75 -10.51
CA PHE A 667 10.26 -20.59 -11.42
C PHE A 667 11.12 -21.51 -12.31
N SER A 668 12.44 -21.34 -12.36
CA SER A 668 13.32 -22.13 -13.21
C SER A 668 14.39 -22.91 -12.44
#